data_09afbade4ce722513a0661dd38e43662
#
_entry.id   09afbade4ce722513a0661dd38e43662
#
_cell.length_a   1.000
_cell.length_b   1.000
_cell.length_c   1.000
_cell.angle_alpha   90.00
_cell.angle_beta   90.00
_cell.angle_gamma   90.00
#
_symmetry.space_group_name_H-M   'P 1'
#
loop_
_entity.id
_entity.type
_entity.pdbx_description
1 polymer ?
#
loop_
_entity_poly.entity_id
_entity_poly.type
_entity_poly.pdbx_seq_one_letter_code
_entity_poly.pdbx_strand_id
1 'polypeptide(L)'
;MHLFLTYTILGLVTGAVYGIAASGLVLTYTTSGIFNFAQGAMAMLAAFAYWQFRYGWNWPAPLALIMVLVILAPLLGAVLYGGIMRGLRETSDVTKIVVTIGIMLGLIALAQWIWSPGVPRTDGLFFGNAAKFKVFGVYVTDHEAIALGAGVLIAVGIRLLFTSTRTGVAMRAVVDNPALLQLNGGRPERLAGFSWALGGALAALAGVLITPISGGTLDVHVLTLLVLDSIAAAMFGRLRSIWLTFAGAIVLGLASTYVLGYFPESWSWASNFRIALPMIVLFVVLIVLPQDRLRGATLLRTRERFTVPTMRSAVTWGLILLAVVLLLEQIMDSSDMGSLTVGIIFGIIALSLTLLTGYAGEINLAPVSFGAIATIIVFHLGLSGSGTAQRITFWGLLLGMAVTAVVGGLIALPALRLRGLYLALATLAFGVFVSDMIIADIAPHVFPLFHWNYSIFPNGTLQIPPLKLGPIDLSSSKTFLTTATCIFILIGLGLIALRRSNYGRRLTAMKDSPAAAATLGQNLIKLKLSVFMISAAIAGLGGVLLSSASVSVNADTFIIFVSLALVMLTVVGGIGNVAGALMGGILAGTAFQALTSTFSNLSTDAGGGGFWSVMANLSLVAPALIGISLGRNPSGAVPDIVARYKPLWQTKGILALGIGAEALAYVLVLTGVMGNWWLVLATTAIAVALPAAGRLVSPQAFLPPGKSGVGQELSPPVAASAGAGAAPLQGVADARP
;
A
#
# COMPACT_ATOMS: atom_id res chain seq x y z
N MET A 1 29.91 -12.03 30.67
CA MET A 1 29.26 -13.31 30.40
C MET A 1 27.74 -13.27 30.64
N HIS A 2 27.28 -12.77 31.78
CA HIS A 2 25.83 -12.67 32.07
C HIS A 2 25.06 -11.84 31.04
N LEU A 3 25.54 -10.64 30.72
CA LEU A 3 24.91 -9.74 29.72
C LEU A 3 24.78 -10.43 28.34
N PHE A 4 25.84 -11.09 27.89
CA PHE A 4 25.83 -11.82 26.62
C PHE A 4 24.74 -12.91 26.60
N LEU A 5 24.67 -13.73 27.66
CA LEU A 5 23.66 -14.79 27.75
C LEU A 5 22.24 -14.23 27.83
N THR A 6 22.03 -13.12 28.56
CA THR A 6 20.71 -12.48 28.65
C THR A 6 20.23 -12.02 27.26
N TYR A 7 21.06 -11.29 26.51
CA TYR A 7 20.67 -10.82 25.18
C TYR A 7 20.61 -11.96 24.16
N THR A 8 21.40 -13.03 24.34
CA THR A 8 21.29 -14.22 23.49
C THR A 8 19.94 -14.90 23.68
N ILE A 9 19.52 -15.13 24.93
CA ILE A 9 18.24 -15.78 25.23
C ILE A 9 17.10 -14.92 24.74
N LEU A 10 17.09 -13.62 25.03
CA LEU A 10 16.07 -12.69 24.55
C LEU A 10 16.01 -12.65 23.02
N GLY A 11 17.17 -12.67 22.35
CA GLY A 11 17.27 -12.71 20.90
C GLY A 11 16.75 -14.00 20.27
N LEU A 12 17.00 -15.13 20.91
CA LEU A 12 16.44 -16.42 20.50
C LEU A 12 14.92 -16.45 20.64
N VAL A 13 14.38 -15.90 21.73
CA VAL A 13 12.94 -15.81 21.98
C VAL A 13 12.27 -14.90 20.93
N THR A 14 12.79 -13.71 20.73
CA THR A 14 12.28 -12.76 19.71
C THR A 14 12.36 -13.36 18.31
N GLY A 15 13.52 -13.97 17.98
CA GLY A 15 13.73 -14.65 16.71
C GLY A 15 12.79 -15.83 16.49
N ALA A 16 12.46 -16.60 17.54
CA ALA A 16 11.47 -17.68 17.47
C ALA A 16 10.08 -17.14 17.09
N VAL A 17 9.64 -16.03 17.70
CA VAL A 17 8.35 -15.39 17.39
C VAL A 17 8.35 -14.85 15.94
N TYR A 18 9.42 -14.18 15.50
CA TYR A 18 9.55 -13.76 14.11
C TYR A 18 9.49 -14.95 13.14
N GLY A 19 10.11 -16.08 13.52
CA GLY A 19 10.07 -17.32 12.74
C GLY A 19 8.67 -17.92 12.62
N ILE A 20 7.87 -17.88 13.69
CA ILE A 20 6.47 -18.31 13.69
C ILE A 20 5.66 -17.43 12.69
N ALA A 21 5.74 -16.11 12.83
CA ALA A 21 5.02 -15.17 11.96
C ALA A 21 5.45 -15.31 10.48
N ALA A 22 6.77 -15.39 10.23
CA ALA A 22 7.34 -15.55 8.90
C ALA A 22 6.97 -16.90 8.25
N SER A 23 6.86 -17.97 9.03
CA SER A 23 6.44 -19.28 8.50
C SER A 23 4.99 -19.25 7.99
N GLY A 24 4.10 -18.51 8.67
CA GLY A 24 2.74 -18.26 8.19
C GLY A 24 2.71 -17.52 6.85
N LEU A 25 3.55 -16.51 6.71
CA LEU A 25 3.70 -15.74 5.46
C LEU A 25 4.23 -16.62 4.31
N VAL A 26 5.28 -17.41 4.56
CA VAL A 26 5.86 -18.33 3.57
C VAL A 26 4.84 -19.38 3.14
N LEU A 27 4.08 -19.92 4.09
CA LEU A 27 3.06 -20.93 3.83
C LEU A 27 1.95 -20.41 2.92
N THR A 28 1.41 -19.22 3.21
CA THR A 28 0.35 -18.59 2.41
C THR A 28 0.86 -18.22 1.02
N TYR A 29 2.07 -17.66 0.92
CA TYR A 29 2.66 -17.28 -0.36
C TYR A 29 2.96 -18.49 -1.26
N THR A 30 3.57 -19.54 -0.72
CA THR A 30 3.95 -20.73 -1.50
C THR A 30 2.74 -21.46 -2.07
N THR A 31 1.60 -21.47 -1.39
CA THR A 31 0.41 -22.22 -1.83
C THR A 31 -0.54 -21.40 -2.69
N SER A 32 -0.65 -20.09 -2.48
CA SER A 32 -1.60 -19.23 -3.21
C SER A 32 -0.94 -18.36 -4.28
N GLY A 33 0.38 -18.13 -4.20
CA GLY A 33 1.09 -17.14 -5.01
C GLY A 33 0.74 -15.70 -4.67
N ILE A 34 0.05 -15.48 -3.53
CA ILE A 34 -0.37 -14.15 -3.07
C ILE A 34 0.42 -13.81 -1.82
N PHE A 35 1.13 -12.69 -1.86
CA PHE A 35 1.86 -12.18 -0.73
C PHE A 35 0.90 -11.47 0.23
N ASN A 36 0.85 -11.91 1.49
CA ASN A 36 -0.10 -11.42 2.48
C ASN A 36 0.49 -10.26 3.30
N PHE A 37 0.29 -9.01 2.85
CA PHE A 37 0.67 -7.83 3.64
C PHE A 37 -0.18 -7.68 4.92
N ALA A 38 -1.37 -8.29 4.98
CA ALA A 38 -2.23 -8.23 6.15
C ALA A 38 -1.81 -9.19 7.29
N GLN A 39 -0.70 -9.93 7.13
CA GLN A 39 -0.24 -10.91 8.12
C GLN A 39 -0.03 -10.28 9.50
N GLY A 40 0.60 -9.09 9.57
CA GLY A 40 0.79 -8.37 10.84
C GLY A 40 -0.52 -7.83 11.42
N ALA A 41 -1.42 -7.33 10.58
CA ALA A 41 -2.74 -6.89 11.03
C ALA A 41 -3.59 -8.05 11.56
N MET A 42 -3.43 -9.26 11.01
CA MET A 42 -4.05 -10.47 11.57
C MET A 42 -3.45 -10.83 12.93
N ALA A 43 -2.13 -10.68 13.09
CA ALA A 43 -1.44 -10.88 14.38
C ALA A 43 -1.91 -9.85 15.41
N MET A 44 -1.97 -8.58 15.03
CA MET A 44 -2.47 -7.48 15.84
C MET A 44 -3.91 -7.73 16.31
N LEU A 45 -4.83 -8.02 15.38
CA LEU A 45 -6.23 -8.27 15.70
C LEU A 45 -6.39 -9.46 16.69
N ALA A 46 -5.57 -10.50 16.52
CA ALA A 46 -5.57 -11.67 17.41
C ALA A 46 -5.05 -11.32 18.81
N ALA A 47 -4.02 -10.47 18.93
CA ALA A 47 -3.53 -9.99 20.22
C ALA A 47 -4.60 -9.17 20.97
N PHE A 48 -5.26 -8.25 20.27
CA PHE A 48 -6.39 -7.49 20.83
C PHE A 48 -7.57 -8.39 21.22
N ALA A 49 -7.92 -9.39 20.41
CA ALA A 49 -8.97 -10.35 20.73
C ALA A 49 -8.62 -11.21 21.95
N TYR A 50 -7.35 -11.66 22.05
CA TYR A 50 -6.87 -12.37 23.24
C TYR A 50 -6.99 -11.49 24.49
N TRP A 51 -6.55 -10.22 24.42
CA TRP A 51 -6.69 -9.25 25.51
C TRP A 51 -8.16 -9.09 25.92
N GLN A 52 -9.08 -8.96 24.93
CA GLN A 52 -10.52 -8.81 25.19
C GLN A 52 -11.09 -10.02 25.95
N PHE A 53 -10.76 -11.23 25.53
CA PHE A 53 -11.23 -12.43 26.19
C PHE A 53 -10.61 -12.57 27.57
N ARG A 54 -9.29 -12.34 27.69
CA ARG A 54 -8.54 -12.54 28.93
C ARG A 54 -8.85 -11.51 30.00
N TYR A 55 -8.77 -10.24 29.65
CA TYR A 55 -8.89 -9.12 30.58
C TYR A 55 -10.23 -8.40 30.48
N GLY A 56 -10.80 -8.24 29.28
CA GLY A 56 -12.11 -7.60 29.13
C GLY A 56 -13.26 -8.46 29.62
N TRP A 57 -13.22 -9.77 29.37
CA TRP A 57 -14.27 -10.71 29.78
C TRP A 57 -13.83 -11.68 30.89
N ASN A 58 -12.63 -11.54 31.44
CA ASN A 58 -12.07 -12.34 32.52
C ASN A 58 -12.09 -13.86 32.27
N TRP A 59 -11.91 -14.29 31.01
CA TRP A 59 -11.79 -15.72 30.70
C TRP A 59 -10.46 -16.29 31.18
N PRO A 60 -10.39 -17.59 31.55
CA PRO A 60 -9.14 -18.24 31.82
C PRO A 60 -8.24 -18.24 30.57
N ALA A 61 -6.93 -17.99 30.76
CA ALA A 61 -5.98 -17.84 29.66
C ALA A 61 -5.98 -19.01 28.66
N PRO A 62 -6.06 -20.30 29.07
CA PRO A 62 -6.13 -21.42 28.12
C PRO A 62 -7.36 -21.36 27.21
N LEU A 63 -8.53 -20.97 27.75
CA LEU A 63 -9.76 -20.86 26.97
C LEU A 63 -9.67 -19.70 25.97
N ALA A 64 -9.15 -18.53 26.39
CA ALA A 64 -8.92 -17.39 25.52
C ALA A 64 -7.95 -17.73 24.38
N LEU A 65 -6.85 -18.45 24.67
CA LEU A 65 -5.90 -18.93 23.68
C LEU A 65 -6.54 -19.88 22.66
N ILE A 66 -7.29 -20.88 23.12
CA ILE A 66 -7.99 -21.83 22.24
C ILE A 66 -8.96 -21.07 21.32
N MET A 67 -9.74 -20.15 21.87
CA MET A 67 -10.71 -19.38 21.08
C MET A 67 -10.02 -18.55 19.98
N VAL A 68 -8.92 -17.89 20.30
CA VAL A 68 -8.19 -17.05 19.34
C VAL A 68 -7.42 -17.89 18.34
N LEU A 69 -6.63 -18.87 18.80
CA LEU A 69 -5.67 -19.59 17.95
C LEU A 69 -6.32 -20.70 17.12
N VAL A 70 -7.37 -21.37 17.66
CA VAL A 70 -7.98 -22.54 17.00
C VAL A 70 -9.25 -22.17 16.24
N ILE A 71 -9.97 -21.14 16.68
CA ILE A 71 -11.25 -20.79 16.07
C ILE A 71 -11.17 -19.48 15.30
N LEU A 72 -10.89 -18.35 15.98
CA LEU A 72 -11.04 -17.02 15.40
C LEU A 72 -10.02 -16.73 14.30
N ALA A 73 -8.74 -16.98 14.54
CA ALA A 73 -7.69 -16.68 13.58
C ALA A 73 -7.68 -17.61 12.35
N PRO A 74 -7.86 -18.95 12.49
CA PRO A 74 -8.05 -19.82 11.32
C PRO A 74 -9.31 -19.46 10.51
N LEU A 75 -10.41 -19.13 11.18
CA LEU A 75 -11.64 -18.70 10.51
C LEU A 75 -11.43 -17.41 9.73
N LEU A 76 -10.76 -16.42 10.32
CA LEU A 76 -10.40 -15.18 9.63
C LEU A 76 -9.58 -15.46 8.38
N GLY A 77 -8.53 -16.28 8.49
CA GLY A 77 -7.69 -16.67 7.34
C GLY A 77 -8.49 -17.37 6.24
N ALA A 78 -9.37 -18.31 6.61
CA ALA A 78 -10.21 -19.04 5.68
C ALA A 78 -11.24 -18.12 4.99
N VAL A 79 -11.86 -17.21 5.73
CA VAL A 79 -12.83 -16.23 5.19
C VAL A 79 -12.15 -15.26 4.24
N LEU A 80 -10.97 -14.74 4.59
CA LEU A 80 -10.20 -13.85 3.70
C LEU A 80 -9.83 -14.55 2.41
N TYR A 81 -9.40 -15.81 2.48
CA TYR A 81 -9.10 -16.57 1.28
C TYR A 81 -10.35 -16.83 0.44
N GLY A 82 -11.41 -17.39 1.04
CA GLY A 82 -12.63 -17.78 0.33
C GLY A 82 -13.41 -16.62 -0.27
N GLY A 83 -13.48 -15.49 0.46
CA GLY A 83 -14.24 -14.32 0.07
C GLY A 83 -13.50 -13.37 -0.89
N ILE A 84 -12.17 -13.26 -0.75
CA ILE A 84 -11.40 -12.23 -1.44
C ILE A 84 -10.27 -12.84 -2.29
N MET A 85 -9.36 -13.61 -1.69
CA MET A 85 -8.11 -14.02 -2.33
C MET A 85 -8.31 -15.02 -3.47
N ARG A 86 -9.34 -15.86 -3.38
CA ARG A 86 -9.67 -16.84 -4.41
C ARG A 86 -9.86 -16.19 -5.80
N GLY A 87 -10.52 -15.02 -5.83
CA GLY A 87 -10.77 -14.27 -7.06
C GLY A 87 -9.54 -13.57 -7.66
N LEU A 88 -8.43 -13.47 -6.90
CA LEU A 88 -7.24 -12.70 -7.31
C LEU A 88 -6.18 -13.52 -8.04
N ARG A 89 -6.33 -14.83 -8.18
CA ARG A 89 -5.28 -15.70 -8.73
C ARG A 89 -4.79 -15.26 -10.11
N GLU A 90 -5.70 -14.85 -10.98
CA GLU A 90 -5.43 -14.47 -12.38
C GLU A 90 -5.19 -12.97 -12.56
N THR A 91 -5.21 -12.18 -11.47
CA THR A 91 -4.98 -10.74 -11.52
C THR A 91 -3.49 -10.39 -11.50
N SER A 92 -3.18 -9.13 -11.81
CA SER A 92 -1.81 -8.61 -11.77
C SER A 92 -1.22 -8.63 -10.35
N ASP A 93 0.12 -8.70 -10.22
CA ASP A 93 0.78 -8.66 -8.93
C ASP A 93 0.49 -7.36 -8.17
N VAL A 94 0.36 -6.24 -8.90
CA VAL A 94 -0.05 -4.94 -8.32
C VAL A 94 -1.41 -5.05 -7.63
N THR A 95 -2.40 -5.65 -8.31
CA THR A 95 -3.74 -5.85 -7.75
C THR A 95 -3.71 -6.72 -6.50
N LYS A 96 -2.93 -7.81 -6.50
CA LYS A 96 -2.78 -8.70 -5.34
C LYS A 96 -2.20 -7.95 -4.13
N ILE A 97 -1.12 -7.20 -4.35
CA ILE A 97 -0.48 -6.38 -3.31
C ILE A 97 -1.46 -5.36 -2.75
N VAL A 98 -2.14 -4.62 -3.61
CA VAL A 98 -3.07 -3.55 -3.21
C VAL A 98 -4.26 -4.09 -2.42
N VAL A 99 -4.83 -5.23 -2.83
CA VAL A 99 -5.94 -5.83 -2.08
C VAL A 99 -5.49 -6.33 -0.71
N THR A 100 -4.29 -6.91 -0.57
CA THR A 100 -3.78 -7.33 0.75
C THR A 100 -3.42 -6.14 1.63
N ILE A 101 -2.94 -5.03 1.07
CA ILE A 101 -2.80 -3.75 1.79
C ILE A 101 -4.17 -3.22 2.21
N GLY A 102 -5.19 -3.30 1.35
CA GLY A 102 -6.56 -2.93 1.69
C GLY A 102 -7.10 -3.74 2.87
N ILE A 103 -6.85 -5.05 2.91
CA ILE A 103 -7.22 -5.89 4.07
C ILE A 103 -6.45 -5.45 5.32
N MET A 104 -5.16 -5.18 5.21
CA MET A 104 -4.35 -4.70 6.33
C MET A 104 -4.93 -3.42 6.93
N LEU A 105 -5.18 -2.41 6.10
CA LEU A 105 -5.76 -1.13 6.55
C LEU A 105 -7.19 -1.32 7.08
N GLY A 106 -7.97 -2.23 6.52
CA GLY A 106 -9.30 -2.57 6.99
C GLY A 106 -9.29 -3.23 8.37
N LEU A 107 -8.34 -4.12 8.64
CA LEU A 107 -8.19 -4.75 9.96
C LEU A 107 -7.68 -3.73 10.99
N ILE A 108 -6.81 -2.79 10.60
CA ILE A 108 -6.37 -1.67 11.45
C ILE A 108 -7.58 -0.80 11.82
N ALA A 109 -8.36 -0.35 10.85
CA ALA A 109 -9.54 0.47 11.08
C ALA A 109 -10.60 -0.27 11.92
N LEU A 110 -10.80 -1.56 11.68
CA LEU A 110 -11.69 -2.41 12.48
C LEU A 110 -11.22 -2.51 13.94
N ALA A 111 -9.91 -2.68 14.16
CA ALA A 111 -9.35 -2.72 15.50
C ALA A 111 -9.56 -1.37 16.23
N GLN A 112 -9.32 -0.25 15.55
CA GLN A 112 -9.53 1.10 16.10
C GLN A 112 -11.01 1.38 16.38
N TRP A 113 -11.93 0.80 15.61
CA TRP A 113 -13.36 0.89 15.86
C TRP A 113 -13.77 0.12 17.13
N ILE A 114 -13.31 -1.14 17.26
CA ILE A 114 -13.69 -2.02 18.39
C ILE A 114 -12.96 -1.57 19.67
N TRP A 115 -11.70 -1.24 19.57
CA TRP A 115 -10.83 -0.84 20.68
C TRP A 115 -10.32 0.59 20.47
N SER A 116 -11.00 1.56 21.07
CA SER A 116 -10.62 2.99 20.96
C SER A 116 -9.14 3.18 21.26
N PRO A 117 -8.35 3.87 20.39
CA PRO A 117 -6.93 4.12 20.60
C PRO A 117 -6.61 4.96 21.84
N GLY A 118 -7.56 5.79 22.30
CA GLY A 118 -7.38 6.67 23.48
C GLY A 118 -7.31 5.93 24.82
N VAL A 119 -7.58 4.63 24.86
CA VAL A 119 -7.53 3.83 26.08
C VAL A 119 -6.31 2.90 26.04
N PRO A 120 -5.26 3.13 26.85
CA PRO A 120 -4.10 2.26 26.91
C PRO A 120 -4.50 0.85 27.37
N ARG A 121 -4.01 -0.16 26.69
CA ARG A 121 -4.23 -1.57 27.01
C ARG A 121 -2.90 -2.24 27.16
N THR A 122 -2.77 -3.03 28.22
CA THR A 122 -1.55 -3.77 28.52
C THR A 122 -1.85 -5.26 28.63
N ASP A 123 -1.00 -6.09 28.03
CA ASP A 123 -1.01 -7.53 28.18
C ASP A 123 0.20 -7.96 29.00
N GLY A 124 -0.03 -8.77 30.00
CA GLY A 124 0.99 -9.27 30.91
C GLY A 124 1.58 -10.61 30.45
N LEU A 125 2.70 -10.99 31.07
CA LEU A 125 3.28 -12.32 30.93
C LEU A 125 2.29 -13.38 31.40
N PHE A 126 2.24 -14.55 30.75
CA PHE A 126 1.23 -15.58 31.00
C PHE A 126 1.10 -16.01 32.47
N PHE A 127 2.21 -16.11 33.20
CA PHE A 127 2.26 -16.50 34.62
C PHE A 127 2.73 -15.36 35.52
N GLY A 128 2.77 -14.14 35.02
CA GLY A 128 3.27 -12.95 35.72
C GLY A 128 4.80 -12.92 35.89
N ASN A 129 5.29 -11.82 36.46
CA ASN A 129 6.74 -11.59 36.59
C ASN A 129 7.42 -12.46 37.66
N ALA A 130 6.67 -13.13 38.53
CA ALA A 130 7.19 -13.99 39.56
C ALA A 130 7.61 -15.38 39.05
N ALA A 131 6.98 -15.85 37.97
CA ALA A 131 7.25 -17.15 37.37
C ALA A 131 8.50 -17.06 36.46
N LYS A 132 9.67 -17.35 37.02
CA LYS A 132 10.96 -17.32 36.32
C LYS A 132 11.92 -18.36 36.92
N PHE A 133 12.74 -18.92 36.07
CA PHE A 133 13.78 -19.88 36.46
C PHE A 133 15.16 -19.47 35.96
N LYS A 134 16.20 -19.98 36.53
CA LYS A 134 17.57 -19.64 36.14
C LYS A 134 18.13 -20.65 35.13
N VAL A 135 18.59 -20.13 33.98
CA VAL A 135 19.33 -20.87 32.97
C VAL A 135 20.71 -20.28 32.85
N PHE A 136 21.75 -21.00 33.12
CA PHE A 136 23.16 -20.50 33.11
C PHE A 136 23.37 -19.19 33.90
N GLY A 137 22.61 -19.00 34.98
CA GLY A 137 22.69 -17.78 35.79
C GLY A 137 21.76 -16.61 35.36
N VAL A 138 21.13 -16.71 34.21
CA VAL A 138 20.18 -15.69 33.68
C VAL A 138 18.76 -16.09 34.06
N TYR A 139 17.95 -15.13 34.46
CA TYR A 139 16.53 -15.35 34.71
C TYR A 139 15.76 -15.36 33.37
N VAL A 140 15.05 -16.45 33.13
CA VAL A 140 14.15 -16.64 31.99
C VAL A 140 12.73 -16.74 32.51
N THR A 141 11.82 -15.99 31.97
CA THR A 141 10.39 -16.05 32.31
C THR A 141 9.74 -17.27 31.67
N ASP A 142 8.70 -17.83 32.32
CA ASP A 142 7.94 -18.95 31.74
C ASP A 142 7.33 -18.58 30.39
N HIS A 143 6.94 -17.29 30.17
CA HIS A 143 6.46 -16.80 28.91
C HIS A 143 7.52 -16.90 27.80
N GLU A 144 8.76 -16.50 28.08
CA GLU A 144 9.88 -16.61 27.13
C GLU A 144 10.19 -18.07 26.77
N ALA A 145 10.13 -18.97 27.76
CA ALA A 145 10.31 -20.39 27.53
C ALA A 145 9.21 -20.98 26.64
N ILE A 146 7.95 -20.57 26.86
CA ILE A 146 6.81 -20.98 26.04
C ILE A 146 6.98 -20.45 24.61
N ALA A 147 7.39 -19.19 24.43
CA ALA A 147 7.61 -18.61 23.11
C ALA A 147 8.71 -19.36 22.33
N LEU A 148 9.83 -19.68 22.99
CA LEU A 148 10.91 -20.47 22.39
C LEU A 148 10.44 -21.89 22.06
N GLY A 149 9.77 -22.55 23.00
CA GLY A 149 9.19 -23.90 22.81
C GLY A 149 8.18 -23.95 21.69
N ALA A 150 7.31 -22.95 21.60
CA ALA A 150 6.34 -22.80 20.50
C ALA A 150 7.06 -22.63 19.15
N GLY A 151 8.12 -21.82 19.08
CA GLY A 151 8.93 -21.66 17.87
C GLY A 151 9.52 -22.98 17.38
N VAL A 152 10.12 -23.76 18.27
CA VAL A 152 10.66 -25.09 17.95
C VAL A 152 9.56 -26.06 17.53
N LEU A 153 8.45 -26.10 18.26
CA LEU A 153 7.30 -26.96 17.95
C LEU A 153 6.71 -26.65 16.58
N ILE A 154 6.54 -25.37 16.25
CA ILE A 154 6.04 -24.94 14.95
C ILE A 154 7.03 -25.26 13.83
N ALA A 155 8.33 -25.03 14.03
CA ALA A 155 9.36 -25.38 13.04
C ALA A 155 9.35 -26.89 12.71
N VAL A 156 9.31 -27.73 13.76
CA VAL A 156 9.22 -29.19 13.62
C VAL A 156 7.86 -29.60 13.04
N GLY A 157 6.77 -29.04 13.55
CA GLY A 157 5.41 -29.37 13.11
C GLY A 157 5.18 -29.05 11.62
N ILE A 158 5.63 -27.89 11.14
CA ILE A 158 5.53 -27.55 9.72
C ILE A 158 6.41 -28.49 8.87
N ARG A 159 7.61 -28.82 9.35
CA ARG A 159 8.44 -29.81 8.66
C ARG A 159 7.71 -31.14 8.51
N LEU A 160 7.18 -31.69 9.60
CA LEU A 160 6.42 -32.94 9.58
C LEU A 160 5.19 -32.82 8.67
N LEU A 161 4.48 -31.71 8.73
CA LEU A 161 3.37 -31.44 7.81
C LEU A 161 3.79 -31.59 6.36
N PHE A 162 4.88 -30.92 5.95
CA PHE A 162 5.32 -30.93 4.55
C PHE A 162 5.99 -32.24 4.12
N THR A 163 6.67 -32.96 5.01
CA THR A 163 7.42 -34.19 4.64
C THR A 163 6.62 -35.45 4.81
N SER A 164 5.75 -35.53 5.82
CA SER A 164 5.13 -36.79 6.26
C SER A 164 3.64 -36.88 6.01
N THR A 165 2.95 -35.76 5.63
CA THR A 165 1.51 -35.79 5.42
C THR A 165 1.10 -35.68 3.95
N ARG A 166 -0.02 -36.34 3.59
CA ARG A 166 -0.62 -36.23 2.25
C ARG A 166 -0.99 -34.77 1.88
N THR A 167 -1.46 -34.01 2.87
CA THR A 167 -1.81 -32.58 2.71
C THR A 167 -0.56 -31.77 2.36
N GLY A 168 0.54 -31.96 3.07
CA GLY A 168 1.79 -31.23 2.81
C GLY A 168 2.43 -31.58 1.47
N VAL A 169 2.36 -32.86 1.04
CA VAL A 169 2.78 -33.26 -0.30
C VAL A 169 1.91 -32.58 -1.37
N ALA A 170 0.58 -32.56 -1.17
CA ALA A 170 -0.34 -31.88 -2.06
C ALA A 170 -0.11 -30.36 -2.10
N MET A 171 0.22 -29.73 -0.96
CA MET A 171 0.61 -28.32 -0.92
C MET A 171 1.85 -28.02 -1.76
N ARG A 172 2.87 -28.88 -1.71
CA ARG A 172 4.05 -28.73 -2.57
C ARG A 172 3.69 -28.88 -4.05
N ALA A 173 2.84 -29.86 -4.38
CA ALA A 173 2.36 -30.07 -5.75
C ALA A 173 1.56 -28.85 -6.29
N VAL A 174 0.80 -28.14 -5.44
CA VAL A 174 0.12 -26.88 -5.84
C VAL A 174 1.12 -25.83 -6.30
N VAL A 175 2.27 -25.75 -5.63
CA VAL A 175 3.33 -24.78 -5.96
C VAL A 175 3.96 -25.08 -7.32
N ASP A 176 4.21 -26.37 -7.59
CA ASP A 176 4.88 -26.78 -8.82
C ASP A 176 3.95 -26.70 -10.03
N ASN A 177 2.77 -27.29 -9.95
CA ASN A 177 1.78 -27.25 -11.03
C ASN A 177 0.35 -27.49 -10.52
N PRO A 178 -0.45 -26.43 -10.28
CA PRO A 178 -1.81 -26.58 -9.80
C PRO A 178 -2.75 -27.29 -10.78
N ALA A 179 -2.51 -27.14 -12.10
CA ALA A 179 -3.32 -27.81 -13.11
C ALA A 179 -3.08 -29.33 -13.10
N LEU A 180 -1.83 -29.74 -13.00
CA LEU A 180 -1.47 -31.16 -12.90
C LEU A 180 -2.05 -31.78 -11.62
N LEU A 181 -2.04 -31.06 -10.50
CA LEU A 181 -2.68 -31.54 -9.28
C LEU A 181 -4.19 -31.72 -9.44
N GLN A 182 -4.88 -30.81 -10.15
CA GLN A 182 -6.31 -30.94 -10.45
C GLN A 182 -6.61 -32.19 -11.30
N LEU A 183 -5.80 -32.46 -12.31
CA LEU A 183 -5.94 -33.63 -13.13
C LEU A 183 -5.78 -34.93 -12.32
N ASN A 184 -5.00 -34.92 -11.25
CA ASN A 184 -4.84 -36.04 -10.32
C ASN A 184 -5.89 -36.02 -9.16
N GLY A 185 -7.01 -35.28 -9.31
CA GLY A 185 -8.11 -35.25 -8.36
C GLY A 185 -7.85 -34.37 -7.12
N GLY A 186 -6.71 -33.67 -7.05
CA GLY A 186 -6.43 -32.73 -6.00
C GLY A 186 -7.27 -31.45 -6.11
N ARG A 187 -7.48 -30.74 -5.01
CA ARG A 187 -8.25 -29.49 -4.94
C ARG A 187 -7.38 -28.32 -4.47
N PRO A 188 -6.66 -27.63 -5.40
CA PRO A 188 -5.72 -26.54 -5.06
C PRO A 188 -6.34 -25.44 -4.21
N GLU A 189 -7.62 -25.14 -4.43
CA GLU A 189 -8.32 -24.08 -3.68
C GLU A 189 -8.53 -24.43 -2.21
N ARG A 190 -8.87 -25.67 -1.89
CA ARG A 190 -9.01 -26.10 -0.50
C ARG A 190 -7.66 -26.10 0.22
N LEU A 191 -6.59 -26.48 -0.45
CA LEU A 191 -5.25 -26.47 0.08
C LEU A 191 -4.76 -25.04 0.36
N ALA A 192 -5.02 -24.12 -0.55
CA ALA A 192 -4.72 -22.70 -0.34
C ALA A 192 -5.55 -22.11 0.81
N GLY A 193 -6.85 -22.41 0.88
CA GLY A 193 -7.70 -21.99 2.01
C GLY A 193 -7.20 -22.52 3.36
N PHE A 194 -6.79 -23.79 3.41
CA PHE A 194 -6.19 -24.38 4.60
C PHE A 194 -4.87 -23.69 4.98
N SER A 195 -4.03 -23.34 3.99
CA SER A 195 -2.79 -22.61 4.21
C SER A 195 -3.04 -21.21 4.79
N TRP A 196 -4.09 -20.52 4.32
CA TRP A 196 -4.48 -19.22 4.85
C TRP A 196 -5.05 -19.32 6.27
N ALA A 197 -5.82 -20.37 6.58
CA ALA A 197 -6.29 -20.65 7.92
C ALA A 197 -5.12 -20.91 8.89
N LEU A 198 -4.17 -21.77 8.47
CA LEU A 198 -2.98 -22.06 9.26
C LEU A 198 -2.06 -20.84 9.38
N GLY A 199 -1.90 -20.07 8.30
CA GLY A 199 -1.16 -18.81 8.31
C GLY A 199 -1.75 -17.78 9.27
N GLY A 200 -3.08 -17.69 9.35
CA GLY A 200 -3.78 -16.88 10.34
C GLY A 200 -3.53 -17.32 11.78
N ALA A 201 -3.59 -18.63 12.03
CA ALA A 201 -3.26 -19.18 13.36
C ALA A 201 -1.81 -18.87 13.79
N LEU A 202 -0.86 -19.00 12.87
CA LEU A 202 0.55 -18.67 13.12
C LEU A 202 0.77 -17.17 13.35
N ALA A 203 0.08 -16.31 12.59
CA ALA A 203 0.07 -14.88 12.84
C ALA A 203 -0.46 -14.54 14.23
N ALA A 204 -1.59 -15.14 14.61
CA ALA A 204 -2.20 -14.96 15.90
C ALA A 204 -1.28 -15.40 17.06
N LEU A 205 -0.66 -16.57 16.93
CA LEU A 205 0.29 -17.06 17.90
C LEU A 205 1.47 -16.10 18.08
N ALA A 206 2.04 -15.62 16.98
CA ALA A 206 3.11 -14.64 17.01
C ALA A 206 2.68 -13.33 17.68
N GLY A 207 1.48 -12.80 17.33
CA GLY A 207 0.95 -11.57 17.91
C GLY A 207 0.73 -11.65 19.42
N VAL A 208 0.16 -12.75 19.90
CA VAL A 208 -0.05 -12.98 21.35
C VAL A 208 1.27 -13.14 22.10
N LEU A 209 2.26 -13.82 21.50
CA LEU A 209 3.56 -14.06 22.15
C LEU A 209 4.46 -12.82 22.16
N ILE A 210 4.42 -11.97 21.11
CA ILE A 210 5.31 -10.82 21.01
C ILE A 210 4.89 -9.66 21.93
N THR A 211 3.60 -9.48 22.17
CA THR A 211 3.07 -8.33 22.92
C THR A 211 3.71 -8.17 24.30
N PRO A 212 3.76 -9.18 25.18
CA PRO A 212 4.40 -9.04 26.48
C PRO A 212 5.94 -8.85 26.39
N ILE A 213 6.57 -9.41 25.36
CA ILE A 213 8.03 -9.31 25.13
C ILE A 213 8.40 -7.89 24.70
N SER A 214 7.52 -7.22 23.96
CA SER A 214 7.72 -5.85 23.42
C SER A 214 7.28 -4.76 24.40
N GLY A 215 7.13 -5.05 25.69
CA GLY A 215 6.74 -4.08 26.72
C GLY A 215 5.26 -4.13 27.12
N GLY A 216 4.50 -5.08 26.60
CA GLY A 216 3.14 -5.39 27.03
C GLY A 216 2.06 -4.41 26.55
N THR A 217 2.40 -3.31 25.89
CA THR A 217 1.41 -2.36 25.35
C THR A 217 0.84 -2.84 24.03
N LEU A 218 -0.51 -2.84 23.93
CA LEU A 218 -1.20 -3.13 22.69
C LEU A 218 -1.34 -1.84 21.87
N ASP A 219 -0.45 -1.70 20.90
CA ASP A 219 -0.53 -0.63 19.89
C ASP A 219 -0.83 -1.23 18.52
N VAL A 220 -1.82 -0.64 17.83
CA VAL A 220 -2.31 -1.13 16.54
C VAL A 220 -1.22 -1.08 15.47
N HIS A 221 -0.45 0.02 15.45
CA HIS A 221 0.58 0.24 14.42
C HIS A 221 1.81 -0.63 14.68
N VAL A 222 2.30 -0.65 15.92
CA VAL A 222 3.48 -1.43 16.33
C VAL A 222 3.27 -2.93 16.06
N LEU A 223 2.13 -3.48 16.47
CA LEU A 223 1.84 -4.90 16.26
C LEU A 223 1.62 -5.25 14.78
N THR A 224 1.07 -4.32 13.98
CA THR A 224 0.95 -4.53 12.54
C THR A 224 2.31 -4.57 11.85
N LEU A 225 3.29 -3.80 12.33
CA LEU A 225 4.65 -3.78 11.77
C LEU A 225 5.42 -5.10 11.95
N LEU A 226 4.96 -6.03 12.82
CA LEU A 226 5.49 -7.39 12.92
C LEU A 226 5.53 -8.12 11.56
N VAL A 227 4.68 -7.73 10.60
CA VAL A 227 4.76 -8.26 9.24
C VAL A 227 6.11 -7.96 8.58
N LEU A 228 6.73 -6.83 8.89
CA LEU A 228 8.00 -6.40 8.30
C LEU A 228 9.16 -7.27 8.79
N ASP A 229 9.20 -7.57 10.10
CA ASP A 229 10.17 -8.52 10.67
C ASP A 229 10.00 -9.90 10.06
N SER A 230 8.74 -10.30 9.89
CA SER A 230 8.38 -11.56 9.24
C SER A 230 8.80 -11.60 7.76
N ILE A 231 8.66 -10.50 7.04
CA ILE A 231 9.12 -10.37 5.65
C ILE A 231 10.64 -10.48 5.58
N ALA A 232 11.35 -9.75 6.44
CA ALA A 232 12.80 -9.79 6.48
C ALA A 232 13.31 -11.22 6.75
N ALA A 233 12.72 -11.91 7.73
CA ALA A 233 13.03 -13.31 8.02
C ALA A 233 12.69 -14.26 6.85
N ALA A 234 11.52 -14.09 6.22
CA ALA A 234 11.06 -14.92 5.11
C ALA A 234 11.94 -14.78 3.87
N MET A 235 12.56 -13.61 3.69
CA MET A 235 13.47 -13.36 2.56
C MET A 235 14.78 -14.12 2.66
N PHE A 236 15.29 -14.43 3.85
CA PHE A 236 16.40 -15.39 3.98
C PHE A 236 16.05 -16.76 3.37
N GLY A 237 14.81 -17.20 3.57
CA GLY A 237 14.27 -18.42 2.98
C GLY A 237 13.81 -18.27 1.52
N ARG A 238 14.00 -17.10 0.89
CA ARG A 238 13.51 -16.76 -0.47
C ARG A 238 12.03 -17.05 -0.65
N LEU A 239 11.23 -16.91 0.41
CA LEU A 239 9.80 -17.24 0.47
C LEU A 239 9.49 -18.72 0.10
N ARG A 240 10.47 -19.63 0.19
CA ARG A 240 10.34 -21.04 -0.18
C ARG A 240 10.78 -22.00 0.92
N SER A 241 11.86 -21.68 1.60
CA SER A 241 12.48 -22.57 2.61
C SER A 241 12.13 -22.10 4.02
N ILE A 242 11.33 -22.88 4.73
CA ILE A 242 10.94 -22.58 6.11
C ILE A 242 12.15 -22.64 7.06
N TRP A 243 13.11 -23.55 6.83
CA TRP A 243 14.32 -23.66 7.64
C TRP A 243 15.21 -22.42 7.56
N LEU A 244 15.45 -21.93 6.36
CA LEU A 244 16.22 -20.70 6.15
C LEU A 244 15.44 -19.49 6.69
N THR A 245 14.11 -19.53 6.65
CA THR A 245 13.26 -18.50 7.26
C THR A 245 13.43 -18.45 8.76
N PHE A 246 13.39 -19.61 9.45
CA PHE A 246 13.67 -19.67 10.89
C PHE A 246 15.10 -19.28 11.24
N ALA A 247 16.09 -19.73 10.46
CA ALA A 247 17.48 -19.31 10.64
C ALA A 247 17.61 -17.79 10.50
N GLY A 248 17.00 -17.18 9.46
CA GLY A 248 16.96 -15.73 9.27
C GLY A 248 16.26 -15.00 10.42
N ALA A 249 15.16 -15.54 10.91
CA ALA A 249 14.44 -15.00 12.06
C ALA A 249 15.30 -14.98 13.34
N ILE A 250 16.01 -16.06 13.61
CA ILE A 250 16.94 -16.14 14.75
C ILE A 250 18.08 -15.13 14.60
N VAL A 251 18.67 -15.00 13.40
CA VAL A 251 19.71 -14.00 13.13
C VAL A 251 19.20 -12.58 13.37
N LEU A 252 17.97 -12.26 12.91
CA LEU A 252 17.35 -10.96 13.14
C LEU A 252 17.08 -10.71 14.61
N GLY A 253 16.51 -11.69 15.32
CA GLY A 253 16.24 -11.57 16.76
C GLY A 253 17.51 -11.33 17.58
N LEU A 254 18.58 -12.09 17.30
CA LEU A 254 19.89 -11.89 17.92
C LEU A 254 20.48 -10.54 17.60
N ALA A 255 20.46 -10.13 16.32
CA ALA A 255 21.00 -8.84 15.91
C ALA A 255 20.26 -7.67 16.59
N SER A 256 18.93 -7.70 16.64
CA SER A 256 18.10 -6.66 17.28
C SER A 256 18.40 -6.54 18.78
N THR A 257 18.57 -7.68 19.49
CA THR A 257 18.83 -7.66 20.92
C THR A 257 20.28 -7.29 21.25
N TYR A 258 21.25 -7.68 20.43
CA TYR A 258 22.64 -7.27 20.62
C TYR A 258 22.85 -5.78 20.36
N VAL A 259 22.15 -5.18 19.38
CA VAL A 259 22.15 -3.74 19.19
C VAL A 259 21.66 -3.03 20.47
N LEU A 260 20.56 -3.53 21.06
CA LEU A 260 20.03 -2.97 22.31
C LEU A 260 21.01 -3.09 23.47
N GLY A 261 21.71 -4.22 23.57
CA GLY A 261 22.54 -4.53 24.74
C GLY A 261 23.97 -4.00 24.69
N TYR A 262 24.51 -3.77 23.52
CA TYR A 262 25.93 -3.41 23.36
C TYR A 262 26.17 -2.02 22.81
N PHE A 263 25.17 -1.38 22.21
CA PHE A 263 25.34 0.00 21.81
C PHE A 263 25.25 0.91 23.02
N PRO A 264 26.12 1.92 23.14
CA PRO A 264 26.09 2.85 24.28
C PRO A 264 24.73 3.57 24.36
N GLU A 265 24.19 3.68 25.58
CA GLU A 265 22.96 4.44 25.84
C GLU A 265 23.07 5.92 25.44
N SER A 266 24.31 6.43 25.38
CA SER A 266 24.59 7.79 24.90
C SER A 266 24.32 7.98 23.41
N TRP A 267 24.18 6.90 22.66
CA TRP A 267 23.83 6.94 21.22
C TRP A 267 22.31 6.94 21.06
N SER A 268 21.70 8.11 21.05
CA SER A 268 20.26 8.29 20.94
C SER A 268 19.63 7.59 19.73
N TRP A 269 20.39 7.45 18.62
CA TRP A 269 19.95 6.77 17.41
C TRP A 269 19.90 5.22 17.52
N ALA A 270 20.53 4.65 18.56
CA ALA A 270 20.66 3.18 18.66
C ALA A 270 19.30 2.49 18.88
N SER A 271 18.38 3.13 19.59
CA SER A 271 17.02 2.62 19.79
C SER A 271 16.25 2.55 18.47
N ASN A 272 16.31 3.60 17.66
CA ASN A 272 15.66 3.68 16.34
C ASN A 272 16.31 2.73 15.34
N PHE A 273 17.65 2.59 15.38
CA PHE A 273 18.39 1.62 14.58
C PHE A 273 17.93 0.18 14.83
N ARG A 274 17.64 -0.19 16.08
CA ARG A 274 17.10 -1.51 16.42
C ARG A 274 15.78 -1.78 15.70
N ILE A 275 14.87 -0.80 15.69
CA ILE A 275 13.57 -0.92 15.03
C ILE A 275 13.73 -0.99 13.51
N ALA A 276 14.66 -0.20 12.95
CA ALA A 276 14.94 -0.18 11.52
C ALA A 276 15.80 -1.37 11.03
N LEU A 277 16.44 -2.11 11.93
CA LEU A 277 17.37 -3.19 11.59
C LEU A 277 16.76 -4.26 10.67
N PRO A 278 15.55 -4.78 10.89
CA PRO A 278 14.93 -5.76 9.98
C PRO A 278 14.81 -5.22 8.55
N MET A 279 14.56 -3.94 8.40
CA MET A 279 14.43 -3.29 7.08
C MET A 279 15.78 -3.14 6.38
N ILE A 280 16.81 -2.77 7.12
CA ILE A 280 18.17 -2.72 6.62
C ILE A 280 18.61 -4.11 6.16
N VAL A 281 18.37 -5.12 6.98
CA VAL A 281 18.69 -6.52 6.65
C VAL A 281 17.88 -6.99 5.44
N LEU A 282 16.57 -6.70 5.39
CA LEU A 282 15.74 -7.00 4.22
C LEU A 282 16.33 -6.41 2.95
N PHE A 283 16.71 -5.14 2.99
CA PHE A 283 17.29 -4.45 1.85
C PHE A 283 18.62 -5.08 1.41
N VAL A 284 19.52 -5.38 2.36
CA VAL A 284 20.78 -6.06 2.10
C VAL A 284 20.56 -7.46 1.51
N VAL A 285 19.67 -8.25 2.10
CA VAL A 285 19.30 -9.59 1.62
C VAL A 285 18.77 -9.55 0.19
N LEU A 286 17.92 -8.57 -0.14
CA LEU A 286 17.39 -8.39 -1.48
C LEU A 286 18.49 -8.04 -2.51
N ILE A 287 19.53 -7.33 -2.10
CA ILE A 287 20.67 -7.01 -2.97
C ILE A 287 21.60 -8.21 -3.18
N VAL A 288 21.91 -8.93 -2.10
CA VAL A 288 22.95 -9.98 -2.08
C VAL A 288 22.43 -11.31 -2.64
N LEU A 289 21.18 -11.67 -2.33
CA LEU A 289 20.66 -12.95 -2.76
C LEU A 289 20.42 -12.99 -4.27
N PRO A 290 20.98 -13.99 -4.99
CA PRO A 290 20.71 -14.18 -6.40
C PRO A 290 19.20 -14.51 -6.56
N GLN A 291 18.55 -13.75 -7.40
CA GLN A 291 17.16 -14.02 -7.75
C GLN A 291 17.15 -15.16 -8.75
N ASP A 292 16.58 -16.28 -8.34
CA ASP A 292 16.26 -17.35 -9.29
C ASP A 292 15.39 -16.73 -10.38
N ARG A 293 15.81 -16.90 -11.61
CA ARG A 293 14.99 -16.54 -12.77
C ARG A 293 13.70 -17.31 -12.60
N LEU A 294 12.63 -16.63 -12.15
CA LEU A 294 11.31 -17.21 -12.05
C LEU A 294 10.90 -17.65 -13.45
N ARG A 295 11.19 -18.89 -13.77
CA ARG A 295 10.66 -19.56 -14.95
C ARG A 295 9.15 -19.66 -14.75
N GLY A 296 8.39 -18.99 -15.58
CA GLY A 296 7.05 -19.40 -15.89
C GLY A 296 5.87 -18.67 -15.30
N ALA A 297 6.00 -17.50 -14.73
CA ALA A 297 4.82 -16.65 -14.45
C ALA A 297 4.52 -15.69 -15.62
N THR A 298 4.82 -16.13 -16.82
CA THR A 298 4.33 -15.46 -18.01
C THR A 298 3.17 -16.26 -18.47
N LEU A 299 2.00 -15.73 -18.53
CA LEU A 299 1.13 -16.08 -19.65
C LEU A 299 -0.29 -15.52 -19.59
N LEU A 300 -0.72 -14.86 -18.54
CA LEU A 300 -2.00 -14.16 -18.62
C LEU A 300 -1.83 -12.72 -18.11
N ARG A 301 -1.05 -11.91 -18.83
CA ARG A 301 -1.14 -10.46 -18.69
C ARG A 301 -2.50 -10.05 -19.25
N THR A 302 -3.45 -9.83 -18.38
CA THR A 302 -4.62 -9.04 -18.73
C THR A 302 -4.10 -7.75 -19.36
N ARG A 303 -4.32 -7.58 -20.64
CA ARG A 303 -3.85 -6.42 -21.41
C ARG A 303 -4.64 -5.21 -20.92
N GLU A 304 -4.11 -4.54 -19.93
CA GLU A 304 -4.68 -3.28 -19.45
C GLU A 304 -4.67 -2.28 -20.61
N ARG A 305 -5.82 -2.05 -21.20
CA ARG A 305 -5.98 -1.12 -22.31
C ARG A 305 -6.18 0.28 -21.76
N PHE A 306 -5.09 0.96 -21.41
CA PHE A 306 -5.16 2.38 -21.11
C PHE A 306 -5.16 3.17 -22.42
N THR A 307 -6.26 3.86 -22.69
CA THR A 307 -6.32 4.82 -23.79
C THR A 307 -5.65 6.13 -23.34
N VAL A 308 -4.52 6.48 -23.95
CA VAL A 308 -3.84 7.74 -23.65
C VAL A 308 -4.64 8.90 -24.27
N PRO A 309 -5.11 9.88 -23.48
CA PRO A 309 -5.88 11.01 -23.99
C PRO A 309 -5.06 11.86 -24.97
N THR A 310 -5.73 12.55 -25.88
CA THR A 310 -5.07 13.55 -26.75
C THR A 310 -4.66 14.75 -25.91
N MET A 311 -3.60 15.46 -26.32
CA MET A 311 -3.16 16.67 -25.60
C MET A 311 -4.26 17.71 -25.50
N ARG A 312 -5.03 17.92 -26.61
CA ARG A 312 -6.17 18.85 -26.60
C ARG A 312 -7.20 18.48 -25.54
N SER A 313 -7.58 17.19 -25.47
CA SER A 313 -8.52 16.69 -24.45
C SER A 313 -7.94 16.85 -23.04
N ALA A 314 -6.64 16.58 -22.86
CA ALA A 314 -5.99 16.71 -21.54
C ALA A 314 -5.98 18.17 -21.06
N VAL A 315 -5.65 19.13 -21.95
CA VAL A 315 -5.70 20.56 -21.63
C VAL A 315 -7.13 20.99 -21.32
N THR A 316 -8.13 20.57 -22.13
CA THR A 316 -9.53 20.88 -21.86
C THR A 316 -9.98 20.39 -20.47
N TRP A 317 -9.68 19.16 -20.11
CA TRP A 317 -10.02 18.62 -18.79
C TRP A 317 -9.25 19.30 -17.66
N GLY A 318 -7.99 19.71 -17.90
CA GLY A 318 -7.22 20.51 -16.95
C GLY A 318 -7.86 21.88 -16.71
N LEU A 319 -8.30 22.58 -17.77
CA LEU A 319 -9.00 23.86 -17.64
C LEU A 319 -10.36 23.70 -16.96
N ILE A 320 -11.08 22.61 -17.22
CA ILE A 320 -12.35 22.31 -16.52
C ILE A 320 -12.08 22.09 -15.03
N LEU A 321 -11.04 21.32 -14.67
CA LEU A 321 -10.67 21.12 -13.27
C LEU A 321 -10.34 22.46 -12.59
N LEU A 322 -9.56 23.31 -13.24
CA LEU A 322 -9.23 24.62 -12.69
C LEU A 322 -10.48 25.49 -12.51
N ALA A 323 -11.38 25.51 -13.50
CA ALA A 323 -12.63 26.25 -13.40
C ALA A 323 -13.53 25.75 -12.26
N VAL A 324 -13.63 24.43 -12.07
CA VAL A 324 -14.37 23.82 -10.95
C VAL A 324 -13.77 24.22 -9.61
N VAL A 325 -12.44 24.19 -9.47
CA VAL A 325 -11.78 24.60 -8.23
C VAL A 325 -12.01 26.08 -7.94
N LEU A 326 -11.90 26.98 -8.96
CA LEU A 326 -12.18 28.40 -8.80
C LEU A 326 -13.65 28.70 -8.41
N LEU A 327 -14.59 27.89 -8.88
CA LEU A 327 -15.99 27.98 -8.46
C LEU A 327 -16.15 27.51 -7.00
N LEU A 328 -15.53 26.40 -6.62
CA LEU A 328 -15.60 25.86 -5.25
C LEU A 328 -14.98 26.84 -4.23
N GLU A 329 -13.93 27.57 -4.59
CA GLU A 329 -13.30 28.59 -3.74
C GLU A 329 -14.25 29.74 -3.33
N GLN A 330 -15.37 29.92 -4.03
CA GLN A 330 -16.35 30.98 -3.72
C GLN A 330 -17.31 30.55 -2.59
N ILE A 331 -17.49 29.25 -2.40
CA ILE A 331 -18.48 28.68 -1.46
C ILE A 331 -17.85 27.95 -0.30
N MET A 332 -16.56 27.58 -0.41
CA MET A 332 -15.86 26.80 0.62
C MET A 332 -15.23 27.70 1.68
N ASP A 333 -15.29 27.25 2.93
CA ASP A 333 -14.54 27.88 4.03
C ASP A 333 -13.04 27.57 3.95
N SER A 334 -12.22 28.32 4.69
CA SER A 334 -10.77 28.12 4.69
C SER A 334 -10.32 26.73 5.14
N SER A 335 -11.07 26.09 6.03
CA SER A 335 -10.84 24.71 6.50
C SER A 335 -11.08 23.70 5.39
N ASP A 336 -12.20 23.84 4.66
CA ASP A 336 -12.57 22.94 3.57
C ASP A 336 -11.61 23.10 2.40
N MET A 337 -11.20 24.34 2.08
CA MET A 337 -10.16 24.62 1.09
C MET A 337 -8.83 23.97 1.48
N GLY A 338 -8.44 24.02 2.75
CA GLY A 338 -7.25 23.35 3.27
C GLY A 338 -7.31 21.83 3.05
N SER A 339 -8.44 21.24 3.38
CA SER A 339 -8.67 19.80 3.18
C SER A 339 -8.60 19.40 1.71
N LEU A 340 -9.24 20.17 0.81
CA LEU A 340 -9.19 19.92 -0.64
C LEU A 340 -7.77 20.09 -1.19
N THR A 341 -7.02 21.08 -0.68
CA THR A 341 -5.61 21.29 -1.02
C THR A 341 -4.77 20.05 -0.70
N VAL A 342 -4.94 19.48 0.49
CA VAL A 342 -4.28 18.22 0.88
C VAL A 342 -4.61 17.10 -0.09
N GLY A 343 -5.88 16.95 -0.48
CA GLY A 343 -6.29 15.96 -1.46
C GLY A 343 -5.62 16.11 -2.84
N ILE A 344 -5.51 17.35 -3.33
CA ILE A 344 -4.82 17.66 -4.60
C ILE A 344 -3.32 17.40 -4.48
N ILE A 345 -2.70 17.73 -3.34
CA ILE A 345 -1.28 17.47 -3.10
C ILE A 345 -1.01 15.95 -3.06
N PHE A 346 -1.85 15.17 -2.39
CA PHE A 346 -1.77 13.71 -2.49
C PHE A 346 -1.96 13.22 -3.93
N GLY A 347 -2.79 13.90 -4.72
CA GLY A 347 -2.88 13.69 -6.16
C GLY A 347 -1.55 13.94 -6.90
N ILE A 348 -0.80 15.00 -6.53
CA ILE A 348 0.55 15.25 -7.05
C ILE A 348 1.50 14.09 -6.69
N ILE A 349 1.50 13.63 -5.43
CA ILE A 349 2.30 12.48 -5.02
C ILE A 349 1.86 11.24 -5.80
N ALA A 350 0.57 11.03 -6.01
CA ALA A 350 0.02 9.92 -6.80
C ALA A 350 0.42 9.96 -8.29
N LEU A 351 0.68 11.15 -8.86
CA LEU A 351 1.24 11.26 -10.21
C LEU A 351 2.62 10.62 -10.33
N SER A 352 3.41 10.61 -9.25
CA SER A 352 4.69 9.88 -9.21
C SER A 352 4.49 8.37 -9.39
N LEU A 353 3.42 7.82 -8.81
CA LEU A 353 3.01 6.41 -8.98
C LEU A 353 2.47 6.15 -10.40
N THR A 354 1.74 7.09 -10.97
CA THR A 354 1.27 6.99 -12.36
C THR A 354 2.43 6.84 -13.33
N LEU A 355 3.51 7.59 -13.11
CA LEU A 355 4.72 7.49 -13.90
C LEU A 355 5.44 6.14 -13.66
N LEU A 356 5.73 5.83 -12.41
CA LEU A 356 6.59 4.69 -12.07
C LEU A 356 5.85 3.36 -12.20
N THR A 357 4.70 3.23 -11.56
CA THR A 357 3.93 1.97 -11.58
C THR A 357 3.04 1.90 -12.81
N GLY A 358 2.42 3.01 -13.21
CA GLY A 358 1.53 3.05 -14.36
C GLY A 358 2.26 2.87 -15.69
N TYR A 359 3.27 3.69 -15.96
CA TYR A 359 3.95 3.68 -17.27
C TYR A 359 5.14 2.75 -17.35
N ALA A 360 5.95 2.65 -16.27
CA ALA A 360 7.13 1.79 -16.27
C ALA A 360 6.87 0.38 -15.72
N GLY A 361 5.76 0.16 -14.99
CA GLY A 361 5.42 -1.14 -14.41
C GLY A 361 6.22 -1.52 -13.16
N GLU A 362 6.91 -0.55 -12.56
CA GLU A 362 7.73 -0.75 -11.36
C GLU A 362 6.95 -0.30 -10.11
N ILE A 363 6.82 -1.19 -9.10
CA ILE A 363 5.99 -0.93 -7.92
C ILE A 363 6.80 -0.12 -6.89
N ASN A 364 6.24 0.99 -6.41
CA ASN A 364 6.77 1.77 -5.30
C ASN A 364 5.72 1.85 -4.18
N LEU A 365 6.05 1.36 -3.00
CA LEU A 365 5.18 1.38 -1.82
C LEU A 365 5.48 2.54 -0.85
N ALA A 366 6.48 3.37 -1.12
CA ALA A 366 6.93 4.45 -0.25
C ALA A 366 6.94 5.84 -0.91
N PRO A 367 5.91 6.27 -1.66
CA PRO A 367 5.93 7.56 -2.32
C PRO A 367 5.99 8.74 -1.33
N VAL A 368 5.30 8.65 -0.19
CA VAL A 368 5.25 9.71 0.82
C VAL A 368 6.60 9.86 1.55
N SER A 369 7.37 8.79 1.68
CA SER A 369 8.72 8.84 2.29
C SER A 369 9.71 9.68 1.48
N PHE A 370 9.57 9.72 0.16
CA PHE A 370 10.33 10.66 -0.68
C PHE A 370 9.91 12.11 -0.40
N GLY A 371 8.61 12.34 -0.13
CA GLY A 371 8.09 13.63 0.32
C GLY A 371 8.72 14.08 1.64
N ALA A 372 8.85 13.17 2.60
CA ALA A 372 9.50 13.44 3.88
C ALA A 372 10.95 13.90 3.71
N ILE A 373 11.73 13.19 2.89
CA ILE A 373 13.13 13.56 2.62
C ILE A 373 13.23 14.96 2.01
N ALA A 374 12.40 15.27 1.01
CA ALA A 374 12.38 16.61 0.42
C ALA A 374 12.03 17.68 1.44
N THR A 375 11.06 17.43 2.31
CA THR A 375 10.64 18.33 3.40
C THR A 375 11.77 18.61 4.37
N ILE A 376 12.50 17.56 4.82
CA ILE A 376 13.66 17.68 5.71
C ILE A 376 14.76 18.53 5.04
N ILE A 377 15.08 18.26 3.80
CA ILE A 377 16.11 19.03 3.06
C ILE A 377 15.71 20.50 2.91
N VAL A 378 14.45 20.77 2.58
CA VAL A 378 13.96 22.15 2.46
C VAL A 378 13.97 22.87 3.80
N PHE A 379 13.58 22.19 4.88
CA PHE A 379 13.61 22.78 6.22
C PHE A 379 15.03 23.20 6.64
N HIS A 380 16.03 22.36 6.41
CA HIS A 380 17.39 22.62 6.86
C HIS A 380 18.22 23.47 5.89
N LEU A 381 17.98 23.40 4.59
CA LEU A 381 18.82 24.02 3.57
C LEU A 381 18.06 24.96 2.62
N GLY A 382 16.76 24.90 2.62
CA GLY A 382 15.92 25.59 1.60
C GLY A 382 15.22 26.85 2.10
N LEU A 383 15.35 27.18 3.38
CA LEU A 383 14.69 28.35 3.98
C LEU A 383 15.57 29.60 3.88
N SER A 384 14.93 30.76 3.78
CA SER A 384 15.56 32.06 3.89
C SER A 384 14.76 32.99 4.83
N GLY A 385 15.44 33.94 5.47
CA GLY A 385 14.87 34.81 6.49
C GLY A 385 14.93 34.20 7.87
N SER A 386 14.42 34.91 8.88
CA SER A 386 14.41 34.48 10.28
C SER A 386 13.05 34.79 10.93
N GLY A 387 12.65 33.94 11.88
CA GLY A 387 11.39 34.10 12.62
C GLY A 387 10.16 34.08 11.70
N THR A 388 9.23 35.02 11.88
CA THR A 388 7.99 35.10 11.08
C THR A 388 8.19 35.48 9.61
N ALA A 389 9.39 36.00 9.26
CA ALA A 389 9.76 36.32 7.87
C ALA A 389 10.38 35.14 7.11
N GLN A 390 10.50 33.99 7.73
CA GLN A 390 11.06 32.79 7.10
C GLN A 390 10.16 32.33 5.93
N ARG A 391 10.79 31.99 4.80
CA ARG A 391 10.09 31.54 3.58
C ARG A 391 10.89 30.43 2.90
N ILE A 392 10.18 29.54 2.22
CA ILE A 392 10.81 28.56 1.31
C ILE A 392 11.28 29.33 0.05
N THR A 393 12.54 29.15 -0.30
CA THR A 393 13.07 29.70 -1.53
C THR A 393 12.77 28.79 -2.73
N PHE A 394 12.64 29.36 -3.91
CA PHE A 394 12.51 28.57 -5.13
C PHE A 394 13.70 27.61 -5.33
N TRP A 395 14.92 28.07 -5.02
CA TRP A 395 16.12 27.25 -5.09
C TRP A 395 16.11 26.15 -4.02
N GLY A 396 15.59 26.42 -2.83
CA GLY A 396 15.39 25.42 -1.77
C GLY A 396 14.42 24.31 -2.22
N LEU A 397 13.33 24.68 -2.88
CA LEU A 397 12.39 23.70 -3.44
C LEU A 397 13.08 22.82 -4.50
N LEU A 398 13.84 23.44 -5.44
CA LEU A 398 14.59 22.69 -6.46
C LEU A 398 15.63 21.80 -5.85
N LEU A 399 16.34 22.26 -4.80
CA LEU A 399 17.31 21.46 -4.07
C LEU A 399 16.65 20.23 -3.42
N GLY A 400 15.52 20.41 -2.73
CA GLY A 400 14.75 19.32 -2.15
C GLY A 400 14.34 18.28 -3.20
N MET A 401 13.84 18.73 -4.34
CA MET A 401 13.49 17.85 -5.46
C MET A 401 14.72 17.13 -6.05
N ALA A 402 15.84 17.83 -6.23
CA ALA A 402 17.07 17.27 -6.80
C ALA A 402 17.68 16.21 -5.88
N VAL A 403 17.80 16.51 -4.58
CA VAL A 403 18.30 15.54 -3.59
C VAL A 403 17.39 14.30 -3.54
N THR A 404 16.08 14.50 -3.52
CA THR A 404 15.13 13.40 -3.51
C THR A 404 15.21 12.57 -4.80
N ALA A 405 15.45 13.21 -5.96
CA ALA A 405 15.71 12.50 -7.22
C ALA A 405 16.96 11.63 -7.14
N VAL A 406 18.04 12.14 -6.55
CA VAL A 406 19.28 11.38 -6.34
C VAL A 406 19.02 10.19 -5.41
N VAL A 407 18.33 10.40 -4.29
CA VAL A 407 17.95 9.32 -3.37
C VAL A 407 17.11 8.26 -4.09
N GLY A 408 16.11 8.68 -4.91
CA GLY A 408 15.34 7.77 -5.74
C GLY A 408 16.21 6.97 -6.73
N GLY A 409 17.23 7.63 -7.30
CA GLY A 409 18.24 6.97 -8.13
C GLY A 409 19.07 5.94 -7.36
N LEU A 410 19.50 6.26 -6.14
CA LEU A 410 20.25 5.33 -5.28
C LEU A 410 19.43 4.08 -4.92
N ILE A 411 18.14 4.26 -4.60
CA ILE A 411 17.22 3.15 -4.33
C ILE A 411 16.92 2.34 -5.59
N ALA A 412 16.93 2.99 -6.75
CA ALA A 412 16.78 2.29 -8.01
C ALA A 412 17.97 1.37 -8.34
N LEU A 413 19.18 1.62 -7.83
CA LEU A 413 20.37 0.78 -8.12
C LEU A 413 20.16 -0.70 -7.71
N PRO A 414 19.78 -1.04 -6.46
CA PRO A 414 19.40 -2.41 -6.14
C PRO A 414 18.15 -2.86 -6.88
N ALA A 415 17.19 -1.94 -7.09
CA ALA A 415 15.96 -2.21 -7.81
C ALA A 415 16.17 -2.63 -9.27
N LEU A 416 17.33 -2.32 -9.87
CA LEU A 416 17.67 -2.78 -11.23
C LEU A 416 17.69 -4.31 -11.35
N ARG A 417 18.04 -5.00 -10.28
CA ARG A 417 18.08 -6.47 -10.21
C ARG A 417 16.74 -7.05 -9.78
N LEU A 418 15.89 -6.26 -9.10
CA LEU A 418 14.63 -6.68 -8.52
C LEU A 418 13.47 -6.48 -9.50
N ARG A 419 12.43 -7.31 -9.39
CA ARG A 419 11.21 -7.22 -10.22
C ARG A 419 9.98 -7.54 -9.40
N GLY A 420 8.85 -6.92 -9.75
CA GLY A 420 7.54 -7.22 -9.14
C GLY A 420 7.54 -7.09 -7.63
N LEU A 421 7.20 -8.17 -6.93
CA LEU A 421 7.09 -8.21 -5.48
C LEU A 421 8.39 -7.80 -4.76
N TYR A 422 9.53 -8.26 -5.22
CA TYR A 422 10.82 -7.96 -4.54
C TYR A 422 11.16 -6.48 -4.58
N LEU A 423 10.84 -5.80 -5.67
CA LEU A 423 10.99 -4.36 -5.77
C LEU A 423 10.02 -3.62 -4.83
N ALA A 424 8.77 -4.07 -4.77
CA ALA A 424 7.78 -3.54 -3.84
C ALA A 424 8.28 -3.66 -2.38
N LEU A 425 8.84 -4.82 -2.01
CA LEU A 425 9.42 -5.04 -0.68
C LEU A 425 10.65 -4.17 -0.41
N ALA A 426 11.50 -3.92 -1.41
CA ALA A 426 12.65 -3.03 -1.26
C ALA A 426 12.21 -1.57 -1.03
N THR A 427 11.21 -1.09 -1.77
CA THR A 427 10.67 0.26 -1.56
C THR A 427 9.91 0.38 -0.24
N LEU A 428 9.21 -0.68 0.20
CA LEU A 428 8.59 -0.73 1.52
C LEU A 428 9.65 -0.64 2.63
N ALA A 429 10.72 -1.45 2.54
CA ALA A 429 11.83 -1.42 3.49
C ALA A 429 12.46 -0.03 3.59
N PHE A 430 12.66 0.63 2.46
CA PHE A 430 13.12 2.01 2.43
C PHE A 430 12.13 2.96 3.12
N GLY A 431 10.84 2.82 2.85
CA GLY A 431 9.81 3.67 3.47
C GLY A 431 9.77 3.55 4.98
N VAL A 432 9.86 2.33 5.50
CA VAL A 432 9.91 2.07 6.94
C VAL A 432 11.23 2.56 7.54
N PHE A 433 12.36 2.35 6.85
CA PHE A 433 13.64 2.91 7.29
C PHE A 433 13.59 4.44 7.43
N VAL A 434 12.98 5.14 6.47
CA VAL A 434 12.80 6.60 6.56
C VAL A 434 11.88 6.98 7.72
N SER A 435 10.76 6.26 7.90
CA SER A 435 9.81 6.49 8.97
C SER A 435 10.45 6.31 10.35
N ASP A 436 11.10 5.17 10.58
CA ASP A 436 11.52 4.76 11.92
C ASP A 436 12.93 5.24 12.29
N MET A 437 13.83 5.42 11.30
CA MET A 437 15.20 5.85 11.56
C MET A 437 15.42 7.35 11.39
N ILE A 438 14.74 7.96 10.41
CA ILE A 438 14.97 9.37 10.08
C ILE A 438 13.92 10.27 10.73
N ILE A 439 12.63 9.92 10.59
CA ILE A 439 11.52 10.77 11.02
C ILE A 439 11.23 10.62 12.50
N ALA A 440 11.26 9.40 13.03
CA ALA A 440 11.02 9.13 14.45
C ALA A 440 12.14 9.63 15.37
N ASP A 441 13.24 10.11 14.79
CA ASP A 441 14.38 10.55 15.54
C ASP A 441 14.27 12.03 15.97
N ILE A 442 13.81 12.20 17.18
CA ILE A 442 13.59 13.52 17.81
C ILE A 442 14.84 14.00 18.57
N ALA A 443 15.75 13.10 18.91
CA ALA A 443 16.90 13.42 19.74
C ALA A 443 18.00 14.12 18.93
N PRO A 444 18.70 15.12 19.52
CA PRO A 444 19.85 15.73 18.88
C PRO A 444 21.00 14.71 18.78
N HIS A 445 21.47 14.45 17.57
CA HIS A 445 22.62 13.59 17.34
C HIS A 445 23.92 14.36 17.48
N VAL A 446 24.77 13.89 18.39
CA VAL A 446 26.15 14.33 18.47
C VAL A 446 26.95 13.36 17.60
N PHE A 447 27.43 13.81 16.45
CA PHE A 447 28.45 13.09 15.70
C PHE A 447 29.82 13.38 16.36
N PRO A 448 30.39 12.43 17.12
CA PRO A 448 31.62 12.68 17.90
C PRO A 448 32.81 13.11 17.04
N LEU A 449 32.85 12.62 15.77
CA LEU A 449 33.92 12.95 14.83
C LEU A 449 33.89 14.39 14.30
N PHE A 450 32.71 15.04 14.28
CA PHE A 450 32.52 16.35 13.64
C PHE A 450 31.96 17.42 14.59
N HIS A 451 31.74 17.09 15.86
CA HIS A 451 31.12 17.98 16.86
C HIS A 451 29.78 18.61 16.40
N TRP A 452 29.02 17.91 15.56
CA TRP A 452 27.73 18.40 15.07
C TRP A 452 26.63 17.92 15.99
N ASN A 453 25.98 18.88 16.64
CA ASN A 453 24.68 18.68 17.30
C ASN A 453 23.60 18.96 16.27
N TYR A 454 22.94 17.92 15.77
CA TYR A 454 21.95 18.04 14.74
C TYR A 454 20.68 17.25 15.10
N SER A 455 19.55 17.95 15.09
CA SER A 455 18.24 17.30 15.24
C SER A 455 17.51 17.36 13.91
N ILE A 456 17.05 16.21 13.41
CA ILE A 456 16.30 16.12 12.16
C ILE A 456 14.90 16.70 12.33
N PHE A 457 14.25 16.39 13.46
CA PHE A 457 12.94 16.90 13.86
C PHE A 457 13.03 17.66 15.19
N PRO A 458 13.44 18.95 15.18
CA PRO A 458 13.53 19.74 16.41
C PRO A 458 12.16 19.76 17.11
N ASN A 459 12.14 19.37 18.39
CA ASN A 459 10.91 19.32 19.21
C ASN A 459 9.79 18.41 18.64
N GLY A 460 10.14 17.41 17.80
CA GLY A 460 9.19 16.46 17.23
C GLY A 460 8.32 17.00 16.08
N THR A 461 8.55 18.25 15.68
CA THR A 461 7.80 18.88 14.57
C THR A 461 8.71 19.73 13.69
N LEU A 462 8.42 19.77 12.40
CA LEU A 462 9.01 20.72 11.46
C LEU A 462 7.99 21.82 11.18
N GLN A 463 8.35 23.06 11.48
CA GLN A 463 7.55 24.22 11.10
C GLN A 463 8.01 24.69 9.72
N ILE A 464 7.20 24.38 8.71
CA ILE A 464 7.49 24.75 7.33
C ILE A 464 6.68 26.01 6.99
N PRO A 465 7.36 27.12 6.70
CA PRO A 465 6.66 28.35 6.33
C PRO A 465 5.95 28.20 4.98
N PRO A 466 4.93 29.04 4.70
CA PRO A 466 4.25 29.05 3.41
C PRO A 466 5.24 29.25 2.26
N LEU A 467 5.04 28.52 1.17
CA LEU A 467 5.84 28.66 -0.04
C LEU A 467 5.56 30.01 -0.69
N LYS A 468 6.61 30.69 -1.14
CA LYS A 468 6.50 31.92 -1.93
C LYS A 468 7.12 31.70 -3.31
N LEU A 469 6.29 31.72 -4.35
CA LEU A 469 6.72 31.55 -5.74
C LEU A 469 6.77 32.91 -6.42
N GLY A 470 7.91 33.61 -6.32
CA GLY A 470 8.05 34.96 -6.86
C GLY A 470 7.07 35.96 -6.23
N PRO A 471 6.14 36.58 -7.01
CA PRO A 471 5.14 37.48 -6.47
C PRO A 471 3.94 36.79 -5.83
N ILE A 472 3.78 35.46 -6.00
CA ILE A 472 2.64 34.70 -5.48
C ILE A 472 2.96 34.24 -4.06
N ASP A 473 2.22 34.78 -3.10
CA ASP A 473 2.29 34.38 -1.70
C ASP A 473 1.21 33.32 -1.40
N LEU A 474 1.64 32.12 -0.99
CA LEU A 474 0.77 30.96 -0.73
C LEU A 474 0.27 30.91 0.72
N SER A 475 0.32 32.04 1.44
CA SER A 475 -0.23 32.11 2.80
C SER A 475 -1.76 32.04 2.85
N SER A 476 -2.44 32.44 1.77
CA SER A 476 -3.90 32.34 1.64
C SER A 476 -4.32 30.95 1.18
N SER A 477 -5.33 30.36 1.84
CA SER A 477 -5.90 29.05 1.45
C SER A 477 -6.38 29.02 -0.01
N LYS A 478 -6.93 30.13 -0.52
CA LYS A 478 -7.36 30.28 -1.92
C LYS A 478 -6.18 30.20 -2.90
N THR A 479 -5.15 31.03 -2.68
CA THR A 479 -3.98 31.04 -3.57
C THR A 479 -3.22 29.71 -3.50
N PHE A 480 -3.22 29.06 -2.35
CA PHE A 480 -2.57 27.76 -2.19
C PHE A 480 -3.32 26.67 -2.98
N LEU A 481 -4.65 26.59 -2.83
CA LEU A 481 -5.50 25.63 -3.54
C LEU A 481 -5.37 25.78 -5.07
N THR A 482 -5.52 27.03 -5.56
CA THR A 482 -5.37 27.32 -7.00
C THR A 482 -3.98 26.95 -7.50
N THR A 483 -2.91 27.29 -6.77
CA THR A 483 -1.53 27.00 -7.17
C THR A 483 -1.25 25.48 -7.14
N ALA A 484 -1.70 24.76 -6.11
CA ALA A 484 -1.57 23.30 -6.05
C ALA A 484 -2.29 22.63 -7.23
N THR A 485 -3.48 23.13 -7.59
CA THR A 485 -4.24 22.66 -8.76
C THR A 485 -3.49 22.93 -10.06
N CYS A 486 -2.92 24.11 -10.24
CA CYS A 486 -2.10 24.45 -11.41
C CYS A 486 -0.86 23.53 -11.52
N ILE A 487 -0.17 23.27 -10.40
CA ILE A 487 0.99 22.37 -10.36
C ILE A 487 0.55 20.93 -10.73
N PHE A 488 -0.57 20.44 -10.18
CA PHE A 488 -1.13 19.14 -10.54
C PHE A 488 -1.41 19.05 -12.05
N ILE A 489 -2.06 20.06 -12.63
CA ILE A 489 -2.38 20.11 -14.06
C ILE A 489 -1.10 20.11 -14.88
N LEU A 490 -0.12 20.95 -14.54
CA LEU A 490 1.15 21.05 -15.28
C LEU A 490 1.92 19.73 -15.28
N ILE A 491 2.05 19.08 -14.11
CA ILE A 491 2.71 17.78 -14.00
C ILE A 491 1.91 16.72 -14.77
N GLY A 492 0.59 16.71 -14.61
CA GLY A 492 -0.30 15.78 -15.33
C GLY A 492 -0.17 15.89 -16.85
N LEU A 493 -0.16 17.11 -17.38
CA LEU A 493 0.07 17.39 -18.82
C LEU A 493 1.49 16.95 -19.23
N GLY A 494 2.49 17.23 -18.40
CA GLY A 494 3.87 16.77 -18.61
C GLY A 494 3.97 15.24 -18.70
N LEU A 495 3.28 14.51 -17.83
CA LEU A 495 3.24 13.05 -17.87
C LEU A 495 2.52 12.50 -19.11
N ILE A 496 1.43 13.12 -19.54
CA ILE A 496 0.74 12.75 -20.78
C ILE A 496 1.62 13.03 -22.00
N ALA A 497 2.31 14.16 -22.05
CA ALA A 497 3.27 14.48 -23.09
C ALA A 497 4.44 13.48 -23.10
N LEU A 498 4.99 13.16 -21.92
CA LEU A 498 6.05 12.15 -21.75
C LEU A 498 5.59 10.78 -22.24
N ARG A 499 4.37 10.35 -21.89
CA ARG A 499 3.80 9.08 -22.34
C ARG A 499 3.69 8.98 -23.86
N ARG A 500 3.40 10.09 -24.53
CA ARG A 500 3.28 10.18 -26.01
C ARG A 500 4.63 10.31 -26.70
N SER A 501 5.68 10.67 -26.00
CA SER A 501 7.04 10.83 -26.51
C SER A 501 7.74 9.49 -26.79
N ASN A 502 8.92 9.56 -27.42
CA ASN A 502 9.79 8.41 -27.61
C ASN A 502 10.20 7.75 -26.28
N TYR A 503 10.39 8.57 -25.24
CA TYR A 503 10.72 8.07 -23.91
C TYR A 503 9.56 7.23 -23.34
N GLY A 504 8.32 7.70 -23.43
CA GLY A 504 7.13 6.97 -22.99
C GLY A 504 6.92 5.65 -23.75
N ARG A 505 7.23 5.61 -25.06
CA ARG A 505 7.21 4.37 -25.85
C ARG A 505 8.23 3.36 -25.35
N ARG A 506 9.44 3.80 -24.99
CA ARG A 506 10.49 2.95 -24.40
C ARG A 506 10.07 2.40 -23.04
N LEU A 507 9.43 3.22 -22.19
CA LEU A 507 8.90 2.76 -20.89
C LEU A 507 7.85 1.68 -21.08
N THR A 508 6.94 1.84 -22.05
CA THR A 508 5.92 0.83 -22.36
C THR A 508 6.55 -0.47 -22.84
N ALA A 509 7.52 -0.39 -23.77
CA ALA A 509 8.22 -1.57 -24.25
C ALA A 509 8.93 -2.32 -23.10
N MET A 510 9.55 -1.57 -22.17
CA MET A 510 10.17 -2.14 -20.96
C MET A 510 9.12 -2.79 -20.03
N LYS A 511 7.95 -2.15 -19.85
CA LYS A 511 6.84 -2.70 -19.04
C LYS A 511 6.30 -3.99 -19.64
N ASP A 512 6.06 -4.00 -20.95
CA ASP A 512 5.41 -5.13 -21.64
C ASP A 512 6.35 -6.34 -21.79
N SER A 513 7.58 -6.12 -22.21
CA SER A 513 8.60 -7.17 -22.34
C SER A 513 10.01 -6.61 -22.18
N PRO A 514 10.58 -6.67 -20.96
CA PRO A 514 11.97 -6.20 -20.74
C PRO A 514 13.00 -6.93 -21.60
N ALA A 515 12.77 -8.23 -21.89
CA ALA A 515 13.66 -9.03 -22.73
C ALA A 515 13.65 -8.53 -24.18
N ALA A 516 12.45 -8.34 -24.76
CA ALA A 516 12.34 -7.79 -26.12
C ALA A 516 12.87 -6.35 -26.22
N ALA A 517 12.64 -5.51 -25.20
CA ALA A 517 13.19 -4.16 -25.17
C ALA A 517 14.73 -4.18 -25.14
N ALA A 518 15.36 -5.12 -24.43
CA ALA A 518 16.80 -5.27 -24.39
C ALA A 518 17.38 -5.77 -25.74
N THR A 519 16.70 -6.71 -26.41
CA THR A 519 17.13 -7.20 -27.73
C THR A 519 17.05 -6.12 -28.80
N LEU A 520 16.14 -5.13 -28.62
CA LEU A 520 16.04 -3.93 -29.49
C LEU A 520 17.07 -2.85 -29.10
N GLY A 521 18.09 -3.16 -28.28
CA GLY A 521 19.17 -2.26 -27.93
C GLY A 521 18.82 -1.19 -26.87
N GLN A 522 17.70 -1.33 -26.14
CA GLN A 522 17.34 -0.38 -25.09
C GLN A 522 18.16 -0.62 -23.82
N ASN A 523 18.73 0.44 -23.28
CA ASN A 523 19.40 0.38 -21.98
C ASN A 523 18.36 0.46 -20.85
N LEU A 524 17.93 -0.71 -20.35
CA LEU A 524 16.94 -0.83 -19.29
C LEU A 524 17.40 -0.19 -17.97
N ILE A 525 18.69 -0.21 -17.70
CA ILE A 525 19.29 0.36 -16.47
C ILE A 525 19.07 1.87 -16.45
N LYS A 526 19.50 2.57 -17.52
CA LYS A 526 19.32 4.02 -17.63
C LYS A 526 17.85 4.41 -17.60
N LEU A 527 16.98 3.60 -18.21
CA LEU A 527 15.55 3.86 -18.29
C LEU A 527 14.87 3.72 -16.92
N LYS A 528 15.19 2.65 -16.18
CA LYS A 528 14.69 2.46 -14.80
C LYS A 528 15.21 3.57 -13.87
N LEU A 529 16.51 3.85 -13.92
CA LEU A 529 17.11 4.88 -13.08
C LEU A 529 16.44 6.25 -13.30
N SER A 530 16.31 6.67 -14.56
CA SER A 530 15.71 7.97 -14.88
C SER A 530 14.24 8.08 -14.46
N VAL A 531 13.44 7.02 -14.64
CA VAL A 531 12.03 7.06 -14.23
C VAL A 531 11.87 7.09 -12.71
N PHE A 532 12.73 6.40 -11.96
CA PHE A 532 12.74 6.46 -10.50
C PHE A 532 13.11 7.87 -10.01
N MET A 533 14.16 8.48 -10.60
CA MET A 533 14.58 9.85 -10.25
C MET A 533 13.45 10.86 -10.48
N ILE A 534 12.79 10.81 -11.64
CA ILE A 534 11.68 11.73 -11.95
C ILE A 534 10.50 11.48 -11.00
N SER A 535 10.15 10.22 -10.76
CA SER A 535 9.08 9.86 -9.83
C SER A 535 9.35 10.36 -8.42
N ALA A 536 10.58 10.16 -7.90
CA ALA A 536 10.99 10.63 -6.58
C ALA A 536 10.96 12.17 -6.48
N ALA A 537 11.40 12.89 -7.54
CA ALA A 537 11.32 14.35 -7.59
C ALA A 537 9.87 14.86 -7.50
N ILE A 538 8.93 14.22 -8.23
CA ILE A 538 7.50 14.59 -8.18
C ILE A 538 6.93 14.31 -6.78
N ALA A 539 7.25 13.16 -6.19
CA ALA A 539 6.83 12.82 -4.83
C ALA A 539 7.43 13.80 -3.80
N GLY A 540 8.70 14.17 -3.97
CA GLY A 540 9.37 15.17 -3.15
C GLY A 540 8.69 16.54 -3.20
N LEU A 541 8.35 17.01 -4.41
CA LEU A 541 7.58 18.25 -4.57
C LEU A 541 6.25 18.19 -3.82
N GLY A 542 5.51 17.09 -3.97
CA GLY A 542 4.26 16.89 -3.25
C GLY A 542 4.44 16.92 -1.73
N GLY A 543 5.52 16.32 -1.20
CA GLY A 543 5.83 16.32 0.23
C GLY A 543 6.11 17.74 0.77
N VAL A 544 6.88 18.55 0.07
CA VAL A 544 7.14 19.95 0.45
C VAL A 544 5.86 20.77 0.42
N LEU A 545 5.01 20.57 -0.59
CA LEU A 545 3.71 21.25 -0.66
C LEU A 545 2.79 20.82 0.48
N LEU A 546 2.77 19.51 0.83
CA LEU A 546 1.99 19.00 1.96
C LEU A 546 2.42 19.64 3.27
N SER A 547 3.72 19.73 3.49
CA SER A 547 4.29 20.32 4.69
C SER A 547 4.02 21.83 4.78
N SER A 548 4.11 22.53 3.65
CA SER A 548 3.79 23.97 3.57
C SER A 548 2.29 24.24 3.80
N ALA A 549 1.41 23.34 3.36
CA ALA A 549 -0.04 23.46 3.59
C ALA A 549 -0.42 23.23 5.06
N SER A 550 0.29 22.34 5.75
CA SER A 550 0.02 21.99 7.15
C SER A 550 0.70 22.92 8.16
N VAL A 551 1.63 23.79 7.72
CA VAL A 551 2.45 24.72 8.52
C VAL A 551 3.33 24.01 9.55
N SER A 552 2.80 23.06 10.29
CA SER A 552 3.52 22.19 11.24
C SER A 552 3.31 20.74 10.86
N VAL A 553 4.41 20.02 10.69
CA VAL A 553 4.43 18.61 10.27
C VAL A 553 5.09 17.80 11.39
N ASN A 554 4.39 16.78 11.82
CA ASN A 554 4.90 15.77 12.76
C ASN A 554 5.32 14.48 12.02
N ALA A 555 5.94 13.57 12.75
CA ALA A 555 6.36 12.27 12.22
C ALA A 555 5.20 11.47 11.59
N ASP A 556 4.00 11.56 12.18
CA ASP A 556 2.83 10.78 11.73
C ASP A 556 2.33 11.15 10.33
N THR A 557 2.64 12.38 9.85
CA THR A 557 2.26 12.83 8.51
C THR A 557 2.91 11.98 7.41
N PHE A 558 4.09 11.43 7.65
CA PHE A 558 4.88 10.67 6.68
C PHE A 558 5.02 9.18 7.00
N ILE A 559 4.24 8.67 7.96
CA ILE A 559 4.27 7.26 8.34
C ILE A 559 3.97 6.36 7.14
N ILE A 560 4.57 5.19 7.10
CA ILE A 560 4.47 4.27 5.96
C ILE A 560 3.02 3.89 5.60
N PHE A 561 2.12 3.82 6.58
CA PHE A 561 0.71 3.50 6.35
C PHE A 561 0.00 4.51 5.46
N VAL A 562 0.38 5.80 5.52
CA VAL A 562 -0.13 6.86 4.62
C VAL A 562 0.33 6.59 3.18
N SER A 563 1.60 6.19 2.99
CA SER A 563 2.10 5.76 1.68
C SER A 563 1.30 4.58 1.12
N LEU A 564 1.06 3.55 1.94
CA LEU A 564 0.33 2.36 1.52
C LEU A 564 -1.13 2.65 1.18
N ALA A 565 -1.80 3.50 1.97
CA ALA A 565 -3.16 3.97 1.67
C ALA A 565 -3.23 4.74 0.35
N LEU A 566 -2.26 5.66 0.11
CA LEU A 566 -2.19 6.42 -1.14
C LEU A 566 -1.94 5.52 -2.35
N VAL A 567 -1.02 4.56 -2.25
CA VAL A 567 -0.78 3.57 -3.30
C VAL A 567 -2.05 2.79 -3.60
N MET A 568 -2.73 2.28 -2.57
CA MET A 568 -3.97 1.54 -2.71
C MET A 568 -5.04 2.38 -3.43
N LEU A 569 -5.31 3.60 -2.96
CA LEU A 569 -6.36 4.45 -3.52
C LEU A 569 -6.01 4.97 -4.93
N THR A 570 -4.72 5.16 -5.23
CA THR A 570 -4.27 5.51 -6.60
C THR A 570 -4.52 4.35 -7.58
N VAL A 571 -4.28 3.11 -7.16
CA VAL A 571 -4.54 1.93 -7.99
C VAL A 571 -6.05 1.74 -8.18
N VAL A 572 -6.85 1.98 -7.12
CA VAL A 572 -8.32 1.99 -7.20
C VAL A 572 -8.81 3.03 -8.20
N GLY A 573 -8.23 4.23 -8.19
CA GLY A 573 -8.54 5.28 -9.17
C GLY A 573 -8.20 4.88 -10.61
N GLY A 574 -7.17 4.05 -10.79
CA GLY A 574 -6.65 3.60 -12.09
C GLY A 574 -5.24 4.12 -12.34
N ILE A 575 -4.25 3.29 -12.01
CA ILE A 575 -2.83 3.67 -11.89
C ILE A 575 -2.18 4.24 -13.16
N GLY A 576 -2.74 3.99 -14.34
CA GLY A 576 -2.22 4.50 -15.62
C GLY A 576 -2.80 5.85 -16.04
N ASN A 577 -3.70 6.44 -15.26
CA ASN A 577 -4.44 7.64 -15.60
C ASN A 577 -4.16 8.80 -14.65
N VAL A 578 -3.96 10.01 -15.20
CA VAL A 578 -3.83 11.24 -14.39
C VAL A 578 -5.09 11.51 -13.56
N ALA A 579 -6.29 11.27 -14.13
CA ALA A 579 -7.54 11.39 -13.40
C ALA A 579 -7.64 10.35 -12.25
N GLY A 580 -7.06 9.15 -12.41
CA GLY A 580 -6.96 8.15 -11.35
C GLY A 580 -6.08 8.60 -10.19
N ALA A 581 -4.98 9.32 -10.49
CA ALA A 581 -4.12 9.91 -9.47
C ALA A 581 -4.86 11.01 -8.68
N LEU A 582 -5.63 11.86 -9.36
CA LEU A 582 -6.45 12.88 -8.70
C LEU A 582 -7.50 12.25 -7.80
N MET A 583 -8.24 11.25 -8.30
CA MET A 583 -9.23 10.53 -7.53
C MET A 583 -8.61 9.86 -6.30
N GLY A 584 -7.47 9.16 -6.48
CA GLY A 584 -6.74 8.52 -5.38
C GLY A 584 -6.27 9.52 -4.34
N GLY A 585 -5.77 10.68 -4.76
CA GLY A 585 -5.32 11.76 -3.88
C GLY A 585 -6.47 12.40 -3.09
N ILE A 586 -7.58 12.73 -3.74
CA ILE A 586 -8.78 13.28 -3.08
C ILE A 586 -9.36 12.26 -2.09
N LEU A 587 -9.44 11.00 -2.45
CA LEU A 587 -9.90 9.96 -1.53
C LEU A 587 -8.97 9.81 -0.33
N ALA A 588 -7.64 9.82 -0.54
CA ALA A 588 -6.66 9.65 0.53
C ALA A 588 -6.58 10.87 1.45
N GLY A 589 -6.58 12.08 0.90
CA GLY A 589 -6.30 13.30 1.64
C GLY A 589 -7.53 14.05 2.14
N THR A 590 -8.71 13.83 1.55
CA THR A 590 -9.87 14.69 1.82
C THR A 590 -11.15 13.90 2.11
N ALA A 591 -11.58 13.05 1.17
CA ALA A 591 -12.95 12.55 1.17
C ALA A 591 -13.30 11.72 2.41
N PHE A 592 -12.45 10.76 2.80
CA PHE A 592 -12.74 9.91 3.95
C PHE A 592 -12.57 10.66 5.27
N GLN A 593 -11.61 11.55 5.37
CA GLN A 593 -11.40 12.37 6.57
C GLN A 593 -12.58 13.33 6.77
N ALA A 594 -13.04 13.97 5.71
CA ALA A 594 -14.21 14.86 5.75
C ALA A 594 -15.48 14.09 6.13
N LEU A 595 -15.71 12.89 5.58
CA LEU A 595 -16.85 12.06 5.98
C LEU A 595 -16.77 11.65 7.46
N THR A 596 -15.60 11.24 7.93
CA THR A 596 -15.41 10.83 9.32
C THR A 596 -15.65 12.00 10.28
N SER A 597 -15.08 13.18 10.00
CA SER A 597 -15.27 14.38 10.84
C SER A 597 -16.73 14.81 10.86
N THR A 598 -17.41 14.81 9.73
CA THR A 598 -18.82 15.18 9.64
C THR A 598 -19.72 14.24 10.43
N PHE A 599 -19.56 12.93 10.25
CA PHE A 599 -20.34 11.96 10.99
C PHE A 599 -20.00 11.96 12.49
N SER A 600 -18.76 12.25 12.85
CA SER A 600 -18.34 12.42 14.24
C SER A 600 -19.02 13.64 14.88
N ASN A 601 -19.05 14.79 14.18
CA ASN A 601 -19.72 16.01 14.66
C ASN A 601 -21.24 15.77 14.84
N LEU A 602 -21.89 15.16 13.83
CA LEU A 602 -23.30 14.79 13.92
C LEU A 602 -23.58 13.80 15.06
N SER A 603 -22.65 12.89 15.34
CA SER A 603 -22.75 11.97 16.48
C SER A 603 -22.69 12.73 17.81
N THR A 604 -21.79 13.71 17.91
CA THR A 604 -21.64 14.54 19.12
C THR A 604 -22.90 15.38 19.36
N ASP A 605 -23.42 16.01 18.32
CA ASP A 605 -24.67 16.80 18.38
C ASP A 605 -25.90 15.95 18.74
N ALA A 606 -25.91 14.67 18.36
CA ALA A 606 -26.97 13.72 18.69
C ALA A 606 -26.78 12.99 20.04
N GLY A 607 -25.87 13.47 20.92
CA GLY A 607 -25.65 12.91 22.25
C GLY A 607 -24.69 11.70 22.32
N GLY A 608 -23.80 11.54 21.35
CA GLY A 608 -22.65 10.64 21.47
C GLY A 608 -22.91 9.17 21.19
N GLY A 609 -24.01 8.81 20.54
CA GLY A 609 -24.32 7.41 20.22
C GLY A 609 -25.21 7.26 18.98
N GLY A 610 -25.48 6.02 18.59
CA GLY A 610 -26.45 5.69 17.57
C GLY A 610 -25.90 5.66 16.13
N PHE A 611 -26.77 5.94 15.16
CA PHE A 611 -26.50 5.78 13.73
C PHE A 611 -25.27 6.55 13.22
N TRP A 612 -25.08 7.80 13.67
CA TRP A 612 -23.99 8.66 13.20
C TRP A 612 -22.61 8.20 13.66
N SER A 613 -22.49 7.66 14.88
CA SER A 613 -21.22 7.09 15.35
C SER A 613 -20.82 5.84 14.56
N VAL A 614 -21.80 5.01 14.18
CA VAL A 614 -21.58 3.86 13.29
C VAL A 614 -21.13 4.33 11.90
N MET A 615 -21.73 5.40 11.37
CA MET A 615 -21.35 5.97 10.07
C MET A 615 -19.92 6.56 10.09
N ALA A 616 -19.54 7.24 11.19
CA ALA A 616 -18.18 7.73 11.39
C ALA A 616 -17.14 6.59 11.37
N ASN A 617 -17.41 5.52 12.10
CA ASN A 617 -16.54 4.35 12.13
C ASN A 617 -16.51 3.59 10.79
N LEU A 618 -17.66 3.50 10.10
CA LEU A 618 -17.73 2.89 8.78
C LEU A 618 -16.91 3.68 7.75
N SER A 619 -16.87 5.02 7.86
CA SER A 619 -16.04 5.86 6.98
C SER A 619 -14.55 5.63 7.16
N LEU A 620 -14.08 5.24 8.36
CA LEU A 620 -12.69 4.81 8.60
C LEU A 620 -12.35 3.49 7.87
N VAL A 621 -13.32 2.58 7.78
CA VAL A 621 -13.15 1.28 7.11
C VAL A 621 -13.34 1.40 5.59
N ALA A 622 -14.05 2.42 5.12
CA ALA A 622 -14.44 2.58 3.71
C ALA A 622 -13.25 2.57 2.71
N PRO A 623 -12.09 3.20 2.96
CA PRO A 623 -10.93 3.10 2.07
C PRO A 623 -10.51 1.67 1.80
N ALA A 624 -10.49 0.85 2.85
CA ALA A 624 -10.12 -0.57 2.77
C ALA A 624 -11.14 -1.38 1.97
N LEU A 625 -12.43 -1.15 2.17
CA LEU A 625 -13.50 -1.83 1.41
C LEU A 625 -13.40 -1.50 -0.08
N ILE A 626 -13.11 -0.25 -0.41
CA ILE A 626 -12.89 0.19 -1.80
C ILE A 626 -11.62 -0.48 -2.37
N GLY A 627 -10.52 -0.53 -1.60
CA GLY A 627 -9.31 -1.24 -1.99
C GLY A 627 -9.56 -2.73 -2.29
N ILE A 628 -10.35 -3.40 -1.46
CA ILE A 628 -10.73 -4.81 -1.65
C ILE A 628 -11.61 -4.98 -2.90
N SER A 629 -12.50 -4.03 -3.19
CA SER A 629 -13.39 -4.09 -4.36
C SER A 629 -12.62 -4.09 -5.70
N LEU A 630 -11.38 -3.59 -5.71
CA LEU A 630 -10.48 -3.62 -6.87
C LEU A 630 -10.21 -5.04 -7.37
N GLY A 631 -10.27 -6.04 -6.49
CA GLY A 631 -10.17 -7.45 -6.87
C GLY A 631 -11.20 -7.88 -7.92
N ARG A 632 -12.35 -7.19 -7.99
CA ARG A 632 -13.39 -7.42 -9.00
C ARG A 632 -13.21 -6.59 -10.27
N ASN A 633 -12.58 -5.41 -10.16
CA ASN A 633 -12.37 -4.46 -11.26
C ASN A 633 -10.91 -4.01 -11.35
N PRO A 634 -10.01 -4.84 -11.88
CA PRO A 634 -8.57 -4.55 -11.91
C PRO A 634 -8.18 -3.34 -12.78
N SER A 635 -9.09 -2.84 -13.62
CA SER A 635 -8.86 -1.64 -14.46
C SER A 635 -8.94 -0.32 -13.69
N GLY A 636 -9.44 -0.33 -12.45
CA GLY A 636 -9.69 0.85 -11.63
C GLY A 636 -11.05 1.50 -11.88
N ALA A 637 -11.44 2.45 -11.00
CA ALA A 637 -12.76 3.08 -11.01
C ALA A 637 -12.94 4.10 -12.14
N VAL A 638 -11.91 4.90 -12.45
CA VAL A 638 -12.01 5.95 -13.47
C VAL A 638 -12.35 5.41 -14.86
N PRO A 639 -11.70 4.36 -15.38
CA PRO A 639 -12.12 3.75 -16.66
C PRO A 639 -13.58 3.29 -16.67
N ASP A 640 -14.05 2.71 -15.57
CA ASP A 640 -15.44 2.26 -15.45
C ASP A 640 -16.43 3.45 -15.43
N ILE A 641 -16.09 4.52 -14.70
CA ILE A 641 -16.87 5.75 -14.68
C ILE A 641 -16.94 6.31 -16.09
N VAL A 642 -15.79 6.50 -16.76
CA VAL A 642 -15.76 7.02 -18.14
C VAL A 642 -16.57 6.15 -19.10
N ALA A 643 -16.48 4.82 -18.98
CA ALA A 643 -17.26 3.92 -19.81
C ALA A 643 -18.79 4.06 -19.59
N ARG A 644 -19.22 4.33 -18.35
CA ARG A 644 -20.64 4.57 -18.02
C ARG A 644 -21.14 5.93 -18.50
N TYR A 645 -20.28 6.95 -18.53
CA TYR A 645 -20.64 8.29 -18.95
C TYR A 645 -20.48 8.53 -20.46
N LYS A 646 -19.64 7.74 -21.14
CA LYS A 646 -19.42 7.86 -22.59
C LYS A 646 -20.71 7.88 -23.44
N PRO A 647 -21.71 7.03 -23.18
CA PRO A 647 -22.98 7.06 -23.93
C PRO A 647 -23.78 8.33 -23.72
N LEU A 648 -23.63 9.04 -22.59
CA LEU A 648 -24.36 10.30 -22.32
C LEU A 648 -24.00 11.43 -23.30
N TRP A 649 -22.84 11.39 -23.94
CA TRP A 649 -22.47 12.34 -25.00
C TRP A 649 -23.40 12.28 -26.22
N GLN A 650 -24.10 11.14 -26.40
CA GLN A 650 -25.10 10.97 -27.45
C GLN A 650 -26.48 11.50 -27.02
N THR A 651 -26.71 11.63 -25.71
CA THR A 651 -27.96 12.12 -25.12
C THR A 651 -27.79 13.53 -24.55
N LYS A 652 -27.54 14.49 -25.43
CA LYS A 652 -27.23 15.91 -25.07
C LYS A 652 -28.25 16.53 -24.11
N GLY A 653 -29.53 16.17 -24.22
CA GLY A 653 -30.61 16.70 -23.35
C GLY A 653 -30.43 16.29 -21.89
N ILE A 654 -30.08 15.01 -21.61
CA ILE A 654 -29.85 14.54 -20.27
C ILE A 654 -28.59 15.16 -19.67
N LEU A 655 -27.55 15.29 -20.47
CA LEU A 655 -26.32 15.96 -20.05
C LEU A 655 -26.58 17.42 -19.67
N ALA A 656 -27.35 18.13 -20.47
CA ALA A 656 -27.76 19.54 -20.22
C ALA A 656 -28.61 19.66 -18.95
N LEU A 657 -29.56 18.72 -18.70
CA LEU A 657 -30.33 18.66 -17.47
C LEU A 657 -29.43 18.43 -16.26
N GLY A 658 -28.45 17.53 -16.34
CA GLY A 658 -27.49 17.27 -15.26
C GLY A 658 -26.63 18.50 -14.94
N ILE A 659 -26.10 19.18 -15.96
CA ILE A 659 -25.33 20.42 -15.79
C ILE A 659 -26.23 21.53 -15.21
N GLY A 660 -27.49 21.63 -15.66
CA GLY A 660 -28.45 22.60 -15.14
C GLY A 660 -28.81 22.36 -13.69
N ALA A 661 -29.00 21.11 -13.32
CA ALA A 661 -29.27 20.72 -11.92
C ALA A 661 -28.07 21.02 -10.99
N GLU A 662 -26.85 20.77 -11.47
CA GLU A 662 -25.64 21.10 -10.73
C GLU A 662 -25.45 22.60 -10.57
N ALA A 663 -25.68 23.37 -11.64
CA ALA A 663 -25.63 24.83 -11.61
C ALA A 663 -26.68 25.41 -10.65
N LEU A 664 -27.89 24.83 -10.63
CA LEU A 664 -28.95 25.24 -9.69
C LEU A 664 -28.54 24.94 -8.24
N ALA A 665 -28.02 23.74 -7.98
CA ALA A 665 -27.54 23.37 -6.64
C ALA A 665 -26.44 24.32 -6.16
N TYR A 666 -25.50 24.66 -7.04
CA TYR A 666 -24.44 25.61 -6.76
C TYR A 666 -24.97 27.01 -6.43
N VAL A 667 -25.95 27.54 -7.21
CA VAL A 667 -26.57 28.83 -6.95
C VAL A 667 -27.32 28.82 -5.62
N LEU A 668 -28.02 27.74 -5.26
CA LEU A 668 -28.71 27.62 -3.99
C LEU A 668 -27.77 27.65 -2.79
N VAL A 669 -26.56 27.11 -2.94
CA VAL A 669 -25.52 27.21 -1.90
C VAL A 669 -24.95 28.65 -1.85
N LEU A 670 -24.68 29.27 -3.00
CA LEU A 670 -24.20 30.66 -3.08
C LEU A 670 -25.16 31.66 -2.41
N THR A 671 -26.48 31.42 -2.54
CA THR A 671 -27.52 32.26 -1.93
C THR A 671 -27.76 31.95 -0.46
N GLY A 672 -27.07 30.98 0.10
CA GLY A 672 -27.22 30.58 1.52
C GLY A 672 -28.51 29.81 1.84
N VAL A 673 -29.29 29.42 0.81
CA VAL A 673 -30.50 28.61 0.96
C VAL A 673 -30.18 27.17 1.35
N MET A 674 -29.02 26.67 0.86
CA MET A 674 -28.52 25.33 1.13
C MET A 674 -27.11 25.39 1.73
N GLY A 675 -26.83 24.56 2.72
CA GLY A 675 -25.47 24.42 3.25
C GLY A 675 -24.54 23.64 2.29
N ASN A 676 -23.22 23.84 2.42
CA ASN A 676 -22.20 23.28 1.55
C ASN A 676 -22.29 21.73 1.40
N TRP A 677 -22.72 21.03 2.44
CA TRP A 677 -22.91 19.58 2.43
C TRP A 677 -24.03 19.10 1.51
N TRP A 678 -25.05 19.91 1.33
CA TRP A 678 -26.14 19.60 0.38
C TRP A 678 -25.67 19.61 -1.05
N LEU A 679 -24.67 20.46 -1.38
CA LEU A 679 -24.05 20.43 -2.71
C LEU A 679 -23.37 19.07 -2.96
N VAL A 680 -22.60 18.59 -2.00
CA VAL A 680 -21.91 17.27 -2.11
C VAL A 680 -22.92 16.14 -2.32
N LEU A 681 -24.04 16.17 -1.56
CA LEU A 681 -25.10 15.18 -1.71
C LEU A 681 -25.81 15.31 -3.06
N ALA A 682 -26.11 16.55 -3.51
CA ALA A 682 -26.74 16.80 -4.78
C ALA A 682 -25.85 16.37 -5.95
N THR A 683 -24.58 16.73 -5.93
CA THR A 683 -23.58 16.31 -6.94
C THR A 683 -23.45 14.79 -6.99
N THR A 684 -23.41 14.13 -5.84
CA THR A 684 -23.36 12.66 -5.77
C THR A 684 -24.64 12.04 -6.33
N ALA A 685 -25.80 12.56 -5.96
CA ALA A 685 -27.09 12.08 -6.44
C ALA A 685 -27.25 12.27 -7.96
N ILE A 686 -26.87 13.44 -8.47
CA ILE A 686 -26.88 13.75 -9.91
C ILE A 686 -25.91 12.82 -10.64
N ALA A 687 -24.67 12.63 -10.12
CA ALA A 687 -23.68 11.76 -10.72
C ALA A 687 -24.17 10.30 -10.82
N VAL A 688 -24.90 9.79 -9.82
CA VAL A 688 -25.47 8.44 -9.84
C VAL A 688 -26.72 8.35 -10.74
N ALA A 689 -27.56 9.39 -10.73
CA ALA A 689 -28.82 9.39 -11.46
C ALA A 689 -28.65 9.58 -12.98
N LEU A 690 -27.64 10.37 -13.42
CA LEU A 690 -27.43 10.67 -14.84
C LEU A 690 -27.26 9.43 -15.72
N PRO A 691 -26.38 8.46 -15.42
CA PRO A 691 -26.26 7.23 -16.22
C PRO A 691 -27.51 6.36 -16.17
N ALA A 692 -28.26 6.37 -15.04
CA ALA A 692 -29.51 5.63 -14.89
C ALA A 692 -30.60 6.26 -15.77
N ALA A 693 -30.75 7.58 -15.76
CA ALA A 693 -31.65 8.32 -16.62
C ALA A 693 -31.31 8.12 -18.11
N GLY A 694 -30.01 8.14 -18.44
CA GLY A 694 -29.52 7.87 -19.79
C GLY A 694 -29.96 6.50 -20.32
N ARG A 695 -29.91 5.47 -19.48
CA ARG A 695 -30.36 4.11 -19.83
C ARG A 695 -31.88 4.03 -20.07
N LEU A 696 -32.66 4.79 -19.31
CA LEU A 696 -34.12 4.81 -19.44
C LEU A 696 -34.55 5.51 -20.75
N VAL A 697 -33.87 6.61 -21.11
CA VAL A 697 -34.23 7.42 -22.30
C VAL A 697 -33.66 6.85 -23.61
N SER A 698 -32.47 6.26 -23.56
CA SER A 698 -31.79 5.72 -24.74
C SER A 698 -31.14 4.38 -24.44
N PRO A 699 -31.91 3.29 -24.24
CA PRO A 699 -31.37 1.97 -23.87
C PRO A 699 -30.35 1.46 -24.90
N GLN A 700 -30.55 1.76 -26.17
CA GLN A 700 -29.69 1.29 -27.28
C GLN A 700 -28.26 1.85 -27.21
N ALA A 701 -28.08 3.09 -26.72
CA ALA A 701 -26.75 3.70 -26.56
C ALA A 701 -25.91 3.03 -25.47
N PHE A 702 -26.56 2.31 -24.52
CA PHE A 702 -25.92 1.64 -23.38
C PHE A 702 -25.74 0.13 -23.59
N LEU A 703 -26.13 -0.44 -24.76
CA LEU A 703 -25.87 -1.82 -25.07
C LEU A 703 -24.37 -2.01 -25.38
N PRO A 704 -23.76 -3.12 -24.96
CA PRO A 704 -22.37 -3.43 -25.31
C PRO A 704 -22.23 -3.56 -26.84
N PRO A 705 -21.09 -3.10 -27.41
CA PRO A 705 -20.84 -3.20 -28.86
C PRO A 705 -20.92 -4.68 -29.28
N GLY A 706 -21.85 -5.03 -30.16
CA GLY A 706 -22.16 -6.38 -30.62
C GLY A 706 -23.55 -6.91 -30.27
N LYS A 707 -24.37 -6.19 -29.44
CA LYS A 707 -25.77 -6.50 -29.17
C LYS A 707 -26.74 -5.40 -29.64
N SER A 708 -26.26 -4.41 -30.37
CA SER A 708 -27.14 -3.47 -31.04
C SER A 708 -27.78 -4.19 -32.23
N GLY A 709 -29.02 -4.61 -32.05
CA GLY A 709 -29.84 -5.21 -33.08
C GLY A 709 -30.29 -4.16 -34.12
N VAL A 710 -29.35 -3.64 -34.88
CA VAL A 710 -29.63 -2.91 -36.11
C VAL A 710 -28.86 -3.63 -37.21
N GLY A 711 -29.63 -4.43 -38.00
CA GLY A 711 -29.27 -4.83 -39.35
C GLY A 711 -27.91 -5.50 -39.51
N GLN A 712 -27.71 -6.71 -38.97
CA GLN A 712 -26.91 -7.66 -39.70
C GLN A 712 -27.79 -8.11 -40.87
N GLU A 713 -27.73 -7.42 -42.00
CA GLU A 713 -27.91 -8.04 -43.27
C GLU A 713 -26.97 -9.24 -43.29
N LEU A 714 -27.57 -10.41 -43.31
CA LEU A 714 -26.91 -11.69 -43.56
C LEU A 714 -26.13 -11.55 -44.85
N SER A 715 -24.84 -11.29 -44.77
CA SER A 715 -23.95 -11.58 -45.88
C SER A 715 -24.11 -13.08 -46.15
N PRO A 716 -24.46 -13.47 -47.37
CA PRO A 716 -24.64 -14.87 -47.67
C PRO A 716 -23.35 -15.64 -47.35
N PRO A 717 -23.46 -16.90 -46.90
CA PRO A 717 -22.28 -17.69 -46.60
C PRO A 717 -21.43 -17.77 -47.86
N VAL A 718 -20.17 -17.34 -47.77
CA VAL A 718 -19.18 -17.58 -48.81
C VAL A 718 -19.12 -19.09 -49.02
N ALA A 719 -19.66 -19.52 -50.12
CA ALA A 719 -19.61 -20.92 -50.56
C ALA A 719 -18.15 -21.34 -50.58
N ALA A 720 -17.83 -22.34 -49.78
CA ALA A 720 -16.57 -22.99 -49.81
C ALA A 720 -16.40 -23.58 -51.24
N SER A 721 -15.56 -22.97 -52.05
CA SER A 721 -15.10 -23.56 -53.28
C SER A 721 -14.25 -24.78 -52.93
N ALA A 722 -14.91 -25.95 -52.90
CA ALA A 722 -14.23 -27.20 -53.04
C ALA A 722 -13.67 -27.27 -54.47
N GLY A 723 -12.39 -27.46 -54.61
CA GLY A 723 -11.79 -27.65 -55.92
C GLY A 723 -10.29 -27.81 -55.89
N ALA A 724 -9.88 -29.06 -55.97
CA ALA A 724 -8.74 -29.61 -56.66
C ALA A 724 -7.33 -29.45 -56.07
N GLY A 725 -6.70 -30.59 -55.82
CA GLY A 725 -5.27 -30.74 -55.93
C GLY A 725 -4.59 -31.51 -54.80
N ALA A 726 -5.02 -32.75 -54.53
CA ALA A 726 -4.19 -33.69 -53.81
C ALA A 726 -3.10 -34.23 -54.74
N ALA A 727 -1.85 -33.94 -54.46
CA ALA A 727 -0.72 -34.71 -54.99
C ALA A 727 -0.07 -35.47 -53.82
N PRO A 728 0.16 -36.77 -53.93
CA PRO A 728 0.77 -37.60 -52.91
C PRO A 728 2.29 -37.44 -52.97
N LEU A 729 2.90 -37.05 -51.84
CA LEU A 729 4.33 -37.23 -51.62
C LEU A 729 4.59 -38.68 -51.20
N GLN A 730 5.11 -39.44 -52.13
CA GLN A 730 5.74 -40.73 -51.89
C GLN A 730 7.10 -40.55 -51.17
N GLY A 731 7.28 -41.34 -50.17
CA GLY A 731 8.42 -42.15 -49.80
C GLY A 731 9.80 -41.49 -49.71
N VAL A 732 10.32 -41.40 -48.49
CA VAL A 732 11.71 -41.82 -48.24
C VAL A 732 11.71 -42.63 -46.94
N ALA A 733 11.99 -43.93 -47.15
CA ALA A 733 12.26 -44.89 -46.07
C ALA A 733 13.74 -44.88 -45.72
N ASP A 734 14.00 -45.29 -44.47
CA ASP A 734 15.23 -45.91 -43.97
C ASP A 734 16.55 -45.14 -43.96
N ALA A 735 17.00 -44.89 -42.75
CA ALA A 735 18.31 -45.32 -42.27
C ALA A 735 18.44 -45.21 -40.74
N ARG A 736 18.50 -46.39 -40.09
CA ARG A 736 19.23 -46.58 -38.82
C ARG A 736 20.66 -46.97 -39.17
N PRO A 737 21.63 -46.93 -38.26
CA PRO A 737 21.56 -47.35 -36.86
C PRO A 737 21.64 -46.27 -35.77
#